data_5315f88f634b73bf662a1bff055594a6
#
_entry.id   5315f88f634b73bf662a1bff055594a6
#
_cell.length_a   1.000
_cell.length_b   1.000
_cell.length_c   1.000
_cell.angle_alpha   90.00
_cell.angle_beta   90.00
_cell.angle_gamma   90.00
#
_symmetry.space_group_name_H-M   'P 1'
#
loop_
_entity.id
_entity.type
_entity.pdbx_description
1 polymer ?
#
loop_
_entity_poly.entity_id
_entity_poly.type
_entity_poly.pdbx_seq_one_letter_code
_entity_poly.pdbx_strand_id
1 'polypeptide(L)'
;MKRSSRFSGFISLIIGILLFLPSCKKEEGISQPPITYPETRKGDVVDDYFGIIVPDPYRWLEDDNAPEVKQWVEQQNKVTFDYLENIPFRDKIRQRLTELYDYPKYSSPFRAGDCYFFYKNEGLQNQSVIYIQNGLEGEPEVFIDPNQLSQDGTTRIYLAGFSEDDKYVAYGRSDAGSDWSELLVKEIETKKDLDDRIRWVKFSGTSWYKDGFFYSGFDKPEEGEELSAQSKNQKVYYHRLGESQDQDIVVYEDNEHPLRYVSASTTEDKKYLILSVSEGTSGNELYYKKTADMEQSFQPLITGFDFDSYVIDNMGDKFLVFTNIDAGNYRVVTIDPAAPQKENWETVIPEKPEVLSSANTAGGYLFCQYLNDAHTQVFQYELGGNLVREIQLPALGTASGFGGEKEDKILFYVFTSFTYPPTIYKYEVDSGKTEVFRKTEIKFTPEDYVTEQVFYSSKDGTRVPMFLVYKNGLTKNGRNPALLYGYGGFNISLLPSFNALRIFLLENGFVWAQANLRGGGEYGEEWHRAGMLLNKQNVFDDFIAAAEYLINENYTSSEKLAISGASNGGLLVGAAMTQRPDLFKVALPAVGVMDMLRYHKFTVGWGWAVDYGTSEDEENFRNLFSYSPLHNIKGGIIYPATLVTTADHDDRVVPAHSFKFIATLQEKNAGPNPVLIRIETRSGHGSSNTSKMIDELTDEYAFMCYNLGVKIE
;
A
#
# COMPACT_ATOMS: atom_id res chain seq x y z
N MET A 1 31.73 85.87 -65.93
CA MET A 1 32.39 86.92 -65.17
C MET A 1 32.45 86.59 -63.69
N LYS A 2 33.66 86.58 -63.16
CA LYS A 2 34.11 86.73 -61.74
C LYS A 2 33.38 85.94 -60.67
N ARG A 3 34.07 84.92 -60.12
CA ARG A 3 34.80 84.86 -58.84
C ARG A 3 33.96 85.13 -57.60
N SER A 4 33.86 84.22 -56.62
CA SER A 4 34.86 84.12 -55.59
C SER A 4 34.51 82.97 -54.60
N SER A 5 35.60 82.36 -54.12
CA SER A 5 35.67 81.32 -53.09
C SER A 5 35.20 81.78 -51.72
N ARG A 6 34.65 80.90 -50.93
CA ARG A 6 34.96 80.81 -49.46
C ARG A 6 34.71 79.44 -48.92
N PHE A 7 35.75 78.89 -48.30
CA PHE A 7 35.80 77.76 -47.40
C PHE A 7 34.87 77.89 -46.19
N SER A 8 34.16 76.85 -45.84
CA SER A 8 33.62 76.74 -44.52
C SER A 8 33.50 75.23 -44.17
N GLY A 9 34.17 74.82 -43.09
CA GLY A 9 34.35 73.44 -42.68
C GLY A 9 33.08 72.82 -42.18
N PHE A 10 32.84 71.60 -42.58
CA PHE A 10 31.84 70.73 -42.00
C PHE A 10 32.41 69.96 -40.83
N ILE A 11 31.90 70.23 -39.63
CA ILE A 11 32.08 69.40 -38.44
C ILE A 11 31.10 68.23 -38.53
N SER A 12 31.61 67.03 -38.77
CA SER A 12 30.79 65.81 -38.74
C SER A 12 30.54 65.37 -37.29
N LEU A 13 29.32 65.49 -36.84
CA LEU A 13 28.87 65.01 -35.57
C LEU A 13 28.57 63.47 -35.75
N ILE A 14 29.45 62.60 -35.24
CA ILE A 14 29.23 61.17 -35.17
C ILE A 14 28.34 60.94 -33.96
N ILE A 15 27.02 60.67 -34.18
CA ILE A 15 26.10 60.16 -33.16
C ILE A 15 26.35 58.67 -33.04
N GLY A 16 27.08 58.25 -31.99
CA GLY A 16 27.19 56.84 -31.62
C GLY A 16 25.86 56.32 -31.09
N ILE A 17 25.17 55.51 -31.87
CA ILE A 17 24.06 54.69 -31.39
C ILE A 17 24.63 53.56 -30.56
N LEU A 18 24.58 53.67 -29.24
CA LEU A 18 24.75 52.57 -28.31
C LEU A 18 23.57 51.62 -28.41
N LEU A 19 23.72 50.52 -29.17
CA LEU A 19 22.85 49.37 -29.12
C LEU A 19 22.97 48.73 -27.73
N PHE A 20 22.01 49.03 -26.85
CA PHE A 20 21.75 48.22 -25.69
C PHE A 20 21.23 46.86 -26.15
N LEU A 21 22.10 45.88 -26.29
CA LEU A 21 21.71 44.48 -26.31
C LEU A 21 21.21 44.13 -24.90
N PRO A 22 19.97 43.62 -24.74
CA PRO A 22 19.58 43.09 -23.44
C PRO A 22 20.48 41.91 -23.17
N SER A 23 21.34 42.01 -22.15
CA SER A 23 22.03 40.90 -21.58
C SER A 23 20.99 39.93 -21.01
N CYS A 24 20.70 38.86 -21.71
CA CYS A 24 20.06 37.68 -21.11
C CYS A 24 20.99 37.23 -19.99
N LYS A 25 20.71 37.68 -18.77
CA LYS A 25 21.21 36.95 -17.61
C LYS A 25 20.65 35.52 -17.74
N LYS A 26 21.49 34.58 -18.12
CA LYS A 26 21.26 33.18 -17.78
C LYS A 26 21.05 33.18 -16.27
N GLU A 27 19.84 32.88 -15.81
CA GLU A 27 19.67 32.49 -14.41
C GLU A 27 20.68 31.34 -14.17
N GLU A 28 21.67 31.60 -13.34
CA GLU A 28 22.54 30.54 -12.83
C GLU A 28 21.63 29.61 -12.04
N GLY A 29 21.21 28.50 -12.67
CA GLY A 29 20.62 27.40 -11.95
C GLY A 29 21.61 27.01 -10.86
N ILE A 30 21.16 26.91 -9.63
CA ILE A 30 21.94 26.41 -8.50
C ILE A 30 22.34 24.98 -8.89
N SER A 31 23.54 24.83 -9.47
CA SER A 31 24.07 23.48 -9.75
C SER A 31 24.65 22.97 -8.45
N GLN A 32 24.09 21.87 -7.96
CA GLN A 32 24.71 21.15 -6.85
C GLN A 32 26.11 20.63 -7.27
N PRO A 33 27.06 20.55 -6.34
CA PRO A 33 28.37 19.96 -6.63
C PRO A 33 28.18 18.49 -7.07
N PRO A 34 29.12 17.93 -7.87
CA PRO A 34 29.09 16.53 -8.24
C PRO A 34 29.00 15.64 -6.98
N ILE A 35 28.05 14.70 -6.99
CA ILE A 35 27.86 13.76 -5.89
C ILE A 35 29.01 12.74 -5.90
N THR A 36 29.65 12.54 -4.77
CA THR A 36 30.60 11.46 -4.57
C THR A 36 29.93 10.38 -3.73
N TYR A 37 29.64 9.25 -4.34
CA TYR A 37 29.05 8.10 -3.65
C TYR A 37 30.08 7.35 -2.82
N PRO A 38 29.69 6.76 -1.67
CA PRO A 38 30.56 5.85 -0.94
C PRO A 38 30.95 4.65 -1.80
N GLU A 39 32.18 4.22 -1.72
CA GLU A 39 32.62 2.98 -2.40
C GLU A 39 31.94 1.78 -1.72
N THR A 40 31.14 1.04 -2.48
CA THR A 40 30.51 -0.21 -2.02
C THR A 40 31.39 -1.39 -2.40
N ARG A 41 31.88 -2.12 -1.39
CA ARG A 41 32.75 -3.30 -1.59
C ARG A 41 32.05 -4.37 -2.43
N LYS A 42 32.77 -4.94 -3.37
CA LYS A 42 32.30 -6.08 -4.17
C LYS A 42 32.84 -7.40 -3.63
N GLY A 43 31.95 -8.40 -3.51
CA GLY A 43 32.30 -9.78 -3.25
C GLY A 43 32.35 -10.60 -4.54
N ASP A 44 32.76 -11.87 -4.41
CA ASP A 44 32.89 -12.82 -5.53
C ASP A 44 31.73 -13.83 -5.57
N VAL A 45 30.61 -13.53 -4.91
CA VAL A 45 29.46 -14.43 -4.86
C VAL A 45 28.77 -14.52 -6.21
N VAL A 46 28.52 -15.74 -6.63
CA VAL A 46 27.75 -16.06 -7.84
C VAL A 46 26.76 -17.17 -7.54
N ASP A 47 25.60 -17.10 -8.16
CA ASP A 47 24.61 -18.19 -8.14
C ASP A 47 24.56 -18.85 -9.52
N ASP A 48 24.33 -20.15 -9.54
CA ASP A 48 24.07 -20.91 -10.78
C ASP A 48 22.58 -21.24 -10.87
N TYR A 49 21.92 -20.63 -11.83
CA TYR A 49 20.53 -20.92 -12.15
C TYR A 49 20.45 -21.67 -13.48
N PHE A 50 20.30 -22.98 -13.43
CA PHE A 50 20.16 -23.82 -14.64
C PHE A 50 21.28 -23.64 -15.67
N GLY A 51 22.53 -23.51 -15.20
CA GLY A 51 23.71 -23.27 -16.02
C GLY A 51 23.95 -21.80 -16.41
N ILE A 52 23.13 -20.88 -15.94
CA ILE A 52 23.35 -19.44 -16.08
C ILE A 52 23.96 -18.90 -14.78
N ILE A 53 25.21 -18.43 -14.89
CA ILE A 53 25.94 -17.86 -13.76
C ILE A 53 25.52 -16.40 -13.57
N VAL A 54 24.94 -16.08 -12.42
CA VAL A 54 24.48 -14.73 -12.06
C VAL A 54 25.34 -14.19 -10.93
N PRO A 55 26.18 -13.15 -11.16
CA PRO A 55 26.96 -12.51 -10.10
C PRO A 55 26.07 -11.72 -9.13
N ASP A 56 26.38 -11.84 -7.82
CA ASP A 56 25.79 -11.03 -6.78
C ASP A 56 26.89 -10.37 -5.90
N PRO A 57 27.59 -9.37 -6.43
CA PRO A 57 28.75 -8.78 -5.76
C PRO A 57 28.39 -8.05 -4.47
N TYR A 58 27.12 -7.75 -4.26
CA TYR A 58 26.62 -7.04 -3.09
C TYR A 58 25.81 -7.93 -2.13
N ARG A 59 25.95 -9.26 -2.23
CA ARG A 59 25.31 -10.25 -1.35
C ARG A 59 25.50 -9.96 0.14
N TRP A 60 26.62 -9.40 0.53
CA TRP A 60 26.93 -9.07 1.90
C TRP A 60 25.99 -8.00 2.51
N LEU A 61 25.30 -7.22 1.69
CA LEU A 61 24.26 -6.27 2.12
C LEU A 61 22.95 -6.94 2.57
N GLU A 62 22.85 -8.27 2.46
CA GLU A 62 21.69 -9.03 2.94
C GLU A 62 21.76 -9.28 4.47
N ASP A 63 22.92 -9.11 5.11
CA ASP A 63 23.09 -9.21 6.56
C ASP A 63 22.96 -7.83 7.21
N ASP A 64 21.72 -7.41 7.47
CA ASP A 64 21.38 -6.11 8.08
C ASP A 64 21.87 -5.96 9.52
N ASN A 65 22.23 -7.06 10.21
CA ASN A 65 22.85 -7.06 11.53
C ASN A 65 24.35 -6.79 11.49
N ALA A 66 25.01 -7.01 10.35
CA ALA A 66 26.44 -6.85 10.22
C ALA A 66 26.88 -5.38 10.48
N PRO A 67 27.93 -5.14 11.28
CA PRO A 67 28.44 -3.78 11.50
C PRO A 67 28.86 -3.05 10.23
N GLU A 68 29.34 -3.80 9.22
CA GLU A 68 29.72 -3.24 7.91
C GLU A 68 28.50 -2.70 7.16
N VAL A 69 27.34 -3.38 7.21
CA VAL A 69 26.10 -2.91 6.62
C VAL A 69 25.57 -1.67 7.31
N LYS A 70 25.59 -1.64 8.65
CA LYS A 70 25.21 -0.46 9.43
C LYS A 70 26.07 0.77 9.08
N GLN A 71 27.37 0.59 8.96
CA GLN A 71 28.28 1.67 8.53
C GLN A 71 28.00 2.13 7.09
N TRP A 72 27.69 1.21 6.17
CA TRP A 72 27.32 1.52 4.80
C TRP A 72 26.02 2.33 4.75
N VAL A 73 25.01 1.95 5.54
CA VAL A 73 23.73 2.69 5.70
C VAL A 73 23.99 4.13 6.15
N GLU A 74 24.83 4.34 7.19
CA GLU A 74 25.18 5.67 7.67
C GLU A 74 25.85 6.53 6.58
N GLN A 75 26.75 5.93 5.80
CA GLN A 75 27.46 6.62 4.71
C GLN A 75 26.50 7.01 3.57
N GLN A 76 25.59 6.12 3.17
CA GLN A 76 24.61 6.39 2.14
C GLN A 76 23.60 7.47 2.59
N ASN A 77 23.09 7.37 3.81
CA ASN A 77 22.22 8.39 4.38
C ASN A 77 22.89 9.75 4.46
N LYS A 78 24.18 9.80 4.84
CA LYS A 78 24.92 11.07 4.87
C LYS A 78 24.94 11.76 3.50
N VAL A 79 25.23 11.04 2.43
CA VAL A 79 25.23 11.62 1.07
C VAL A 79 23.83 12.08 0.66
N THR A 80 22.82 11.28 0.98
CA THR A 80 21.42 11.59 0.65
C THR A 80 20.94 12.83 1.39
N PHE A 81 21.15 12.91 2.69
CA PHE A 81 20.73 14.08 3.47
C PHE A 81 21.55 15.31 3.15
N ASP A 82 22.88 15.19 2.92
CA ASP A 82 23.70 16.30 2.42
C ASP A 82 23.14 16.89 1.10
N TYR A 83 22.62 16.05 0.20
CA TYR A 83 21.97 16.50 -1.04
C TYR A 83 20.62 17.17 -0.77
N LEU A 84 19.75 16.52 0.01
CA LEU A 84 18.40 16.99 0.28
C LEU A 84 18.34 18.30 1.05
N GLU A 85 19.21 18.47 2.05
CA GLU A 85 19.32 19.68 2.88
C GLU A 85 19.77 20.90 2.06
N ASN A 86 20.47 20.69 0.95
CA ASN A 86 20.87 21.76 0.02
C ASN A 86 19.78 22.16 -0.96
N ILE A 87 18.58 21.54 -0.94
CA ILE A 87 17.44 21.96 -1.75
C ILE A 87 16.78 23.20 -1.13
N PRO A 88 16.79 24.37 -1.80
CA PRO A 88 16.47 25.65 -1.16
C PRO A 88 15.06 25.78 -0.61
N PHE A 89 14.13 24.97 -1.08
CA PHE A 89 12.72 25.04 -0.74
C PHE A 89 12.22 23.82 0.07
N ARG A 90 13.14 22.94 0.52
CA ARG A 90 12.77 21.73 1.28
C ARG A 90 11.96 22.08 2.54
N ASP A 91 12.41 23.08 3.32
CA ASP A 91 11.70 23.47 4.53
C ASP A 91 10.32 24.07 4.26
N LYS A 92 10.14 24.79 3.15
CA LYS A 92 8.83 25.28 2.72
C LYS A 92 7.87 24.12 2.41
N ILE A 93 8.38 23.07 1.75
CA ILE A 93 7.60 21.85 1.49
C ILE A 93 7.20 21.22 2.82
N ARG A 94 8.15 21.02 3.74
CA ARG A 94 7.87 20.45 5.06
C ARG A 94 6.81 21.25 5.82
N GLN A 95 6.93 22.55 5.84
CA GLN A 95 5.94 23.42 6.46
C GLN A 95 4.56 23.22 5.83
N ARG A 96 4.47 23.25 4.50
CA ARG A 96 3.18 23.12 3.81
C ARG A 96 2.55 21.74 4.01
N LEU A 97 3.33 20.66 3.95
CA LEU A 97 2.84 19.31 4.23
C LEU A 97 2.34 19.20 5.67
N THR A 98 3.04 19.77 6.62
CA THR A 98 2.59 19.83 8.03
C THR A 98 1.25 20.54 8.16
N GLU A 99 1.09 21.73 7.54
CA GLU A 99 -0.16 22.48 7.54
C GLU A 99 -1.33 21.72 6.89
N LEU A 100 -1.06 21.00 5.79
CA LEU A 100 -2.06 20.21 5.08
C LEU A 100 -2.48 18.96 5.87
N TYR A 101 -1.58 18.41 6.67
CA TYR A 101 -1.85 17.21 7.45
C TYR A 101 -2.44 17.51 8.84
N ASP A 102 -2.32 18.76 9.30
CA ASP A 102 -2.81 19.21 10.61
C ASP A 102 -4.32 19.45 10.62
N TYR A 103 -5.07 18.35 10.62
CA TYR A 103 -6.52 18.33 10.79
C TYR A 103 -6.96 17.09 11.55
N PRO A 104 -8.08 17.14 12.29
CA PRO A 104 -8.60 15.98 13.02
C PRO A 104 -9.01 14.85 12.05
N LYS A 105 -8.53 13.64 12.32
CA LYS A 105 -8.83 12.41 11.57
C LYS A 105 -9.56 11.42 12.46
N TYR A 106 -10.57 10.77 11.92
CA TYR A 106 -11.40 9.80 12.63
C TYR A 106 -11.56 8.52 11.82
N SER A 107 -11.58 7.36 12.49
CA SER A 107 -12.15 6.16 11.92
C SER A 107 -13.66 6.14 12.06
N SER A 108 -14.36 5.28 11.30
CA SER A 108 -15.73 4.88 11.65
C SER A 108 -15.76 4.32 13.06
N PRO A 109 -16.80 4.63 13.83
CA PRO A 109 -17.03 3.93 15.10
C PRO A 109 -17.47 2.50 14.83
N PHE A 110 -17.06 1.59 15.72
CA PHE A 110 -17.54 0.21 15.75
C PHE A 110 -18.04 -0.12 17.16
N ARG A 111 -19.04 -0.97 17.22
CA ARG A 111 -19.77 -1.27 18.46
C ARG A 111 -19.19 -2.53 19.14
N ALA A 112 -19.11 -2.49 20.47
CA ALA A 112 -18.97 -3.66 21.32
C ALA A 112 -19.87 -3.44 22.53
N GLY A 113 -20.93 -4.22 22.65
CA GLY A 113 -21.99 -4.02 23.64
C GLY A 113 -22.67 -2.66 23.50
N ASP A 114 -22.71 -1.92 24.61
CA ASP A 114 -23.26 -0.56 24.67
C ASP A 114 -22.23 0.52 24.30
N CYS A 115 -20.97 0.14 24.07
CA CYS A 115 -19.89 1.06 23.78
C CYS A 115 -19.57 1.13 22.29
N TYR A 116 -19.08 2.31 21.87
CA TYR A 116 -18.49 2.55 20.56
C TYR A 116 -17.03 2.89 20.72
N PHE A 117 -16.19 2.27 19.87
CA PHE A 117 -14.76 2.52 19.80
C PHE A 117 -14.42 3.18 18.47
N PHE A 118 -13.47 4.10 18.49
CA PHE A 118 -12.95 4.72 17.28
C PHE A 118 -11.53 5.24 17.48
N TYR A 119 -10.81 5.34 16.38
CA TYR A 119 -9.50 5.95 16.35
C TYR A 119 -9.66 7.45 16.06
N LYS A 120 -8.91 8.28 16.75
CA LYS A 120 -8.84 9.72 16.53
C LYS A 120 -7.40 10.20 16.57
N ASN A 121 -7.04 11.07 15.63
CA ASN A 121 -5.82 11.83 15.65
C ASN A 121 -6.18 13.31 15.57
N GLU A 122 -5.70 14.12 16.50
CA GLU A 122 -6.05 15.56 16.58
C GLU A 122 -5.36 16.41 15.49
N GLY A 123 -4.47 15.80 14.69
CA GLY A 123 -3.76 16.43 13.58
C GLY A 123 -2.36 15.84 13.41
N LEU A 124 -1.42 16.21 14.26
CA LEU A 124 0.00 15.86 14.16
C LEU A 124 0.48 14.85 15.21
N GLN A 125 -0.44 14.19 15.93
CA GLN A 125 -0.03 13.11 16.83
C GLN A 125 0.66 12.00 16.02
N ASN A 126 1.73 11.43 16.55
CA ASN A 126 2.48 10.37 15.88
C ASN A 126 1.63 9.12 15.63
N GLN A 127 0.77 8.77 16.58
CA GLN A 127 -0.19 7.66 16.48
C GLN A 127 -1.61 8.15 16.74
N SER A 128 -2.60 7.50 16.14
CA SER A 128 -4.00 7.71 16.47
C SER A 128 -4.31 7.14 17.85
N VAL A 129 -5.05 7.88 18.65
CA VAL A 129 -5.52 7.49 19.98
C VAL A 129 -6.82 6.71 19.83
N ILE A 130 -7.00 5.65 20.60
CA ILE A 130 -8.22 4.87 20.65
C ILE A 130 -9.13 5.45 21.73
N TYR A 131 -10.34 5.80 21.34
CA TYR A 131 -11.39 6.33 22.22
C TYR A 131 -12.50 5.30 22.43
N ILE A 132 -13.13 5.36 23.59
CA ILE A 132 -14.36 4.64 23.93
C ILE A 132 -15.47 5.65 24.27
N GLN A 133 -16.70 5.33 23.90
CA GLN A 133 -17.87 6.18 24.10
C GLN A 133 -19.08 5.30 24.44
N ASN A 134 -19.81 5.62 25.49
CA ASN A 134 -21.01 4.90 25.84
C ASN A 134 -22.22 5.41 25.04
N GLY A 135 -22.76 4.56 24.16
CA GLY A 135 -23.72 4.97 23.15
C GLY A 135 -23.18 6.01 22.18
N LEU A 136 -23.96 6.41 21.18
CA LEU A 136 -23.53 7.40 20.18
C LEU A 136 -23.51 8.84 20.68
N GLU A 137 -24.23 9.13 21.75
CA GLU A 137 -24.39 10.48 22.34
C GLU A 137 -23.52 10.70 23.60
N GLY A 138 -22.80 9.66 24.06
CA GLY A 138 -21.94 9.77 25.23
C GLY A 138 -20.68 10.59 24.95
N GLU A 139 -20.05 11.10 26.00
CA GLU A 139 -18.76 11.80 25.85
C GLU A 139 -17.63 10.79 25.58
N PRO A 140 -16.80 11.01 24.56
CA PRO A 140 -15.67 10.15 24.26
C PRO A 140 -14.57 10.26 25.33
N GLU A 141 -14.05 9.12 25.75
CA GLU A 141 -12.92 9.03 26.67
C GLU A 141 -11.75 8.31 26.03
N VAL A 142 -10.52 8.66 26.41
CA VAL A 142 -9.33 7.93 25.96
C VAL A 142 -9.37 6.51 26.52
N PHE A 143 -9.21 5.54 25.62
CA PHE A 143 -9.13 4.13 25.95
C PHE A 143 -7.68 3.61 25.94
N ILE A 144 -6.95 3.83 24.83
CA ILE A 144 -5.51 3.57 24.72
C ILE A 144 -4.87 4.73 23.95
N ASP A 145 -3.81 5.31 24.52
CA ASP A 145 -2.98 6.33 23.87
C ASP A 145 -1.59 5.77 23.52
N PRO A 146 -1.34 5.33 22.27
CA PRO A 146 -0.06 4.79 21.87
C PRO A 146 1.09 5.79 21.99
N ASN A 147 0.81 7.10 21.95
CA ASN A 147 1.84 8.15 22.03
C ASN A 147 2.52 8.21 23.41
N GLN A 148 1.95 7.55 24.41
CA GLN A 148 2.53 7.44 25.76
C GLN A 148 3.39 6.18 25.94
N LEU A 149 3.39 5.25 24.96
CA LEU A 149 4.04 3.95 25.09
C LEU A 149 5.49 3.92 24.62
N SER A 150 5.91 4.85 23.75
CA SER A 150 7.29 5.01 23.31
C SER A 150 7.69 6.48 23.21
N GLN A 151 8.96 6.78 23.49
CA GLN A 151 9.48 8.16 23.43
C GLN A 151 9.57 8.69 21.99
N ASP A 152 9.82 7.82 21.04
CA ASP A 152 9.95 8.15 19.61
C ASP A 152 8.62 8.05 18.84
N GLY A 153 7.53 7.65 19.51
CA GLY A 153 6.21 7.54 18.92
C GLY A 153 6.07 6.44 17.84
N THR A 154 6.96 5.42 17.84
CA THR A 154 6.95 4.35 16.84
C THR A 154 6.13 3.13 17.26
N THR A 155 5.61 3.08 18.48
CA THR A 155 4.71 2.02 18.94
C THR A 155 3.31 2.19 18.37
N ARG A 156 2.84 1.20 17.62
CA ARG A 156 1.50 1.14 17.04
C ARG A 156 0.61 0.19 17.83
N ILE A 157 -0.67 0.57 18.00
CA ILE A 157 -1.72 -0.26 18.62
C ILE A 157 -2.87 -0.44 17.64
N TYR A 158 -3.42 -1.67 17.60
CA TYR A 158 -4.67 -1.98 16.90
C TYR A 158 -5.55 -2.90 17.76
N LEU A 159 -6.87 -2.72 17.70
CA LEU A 159 -7.81 -3.61 18.36
C LEU A 159 -7.95 -4.90 17.56
N ALA A 160 -7.76 -6.04 18.20
CA ALA A 160 -7.68 -7.35 17.56
C ALA A 160 -8.98 -8.16 17.66
N GLY A 161 -9.83 -7.85 18.64
CA GLY A 161 -11.15 -8.49 18.84
C GLY A 161 -11.70 -8.31 20.24
N PHE A 162 -13.01 -8.52 20.40
CA PHE A 162 -13.75 -8.33 21.65
C PHE A 162 -14.28 -9.67 22.18
N SER A 163 -14.34 -9.82 23.51
CA SER A 163 -14.96 -10.99 24.14
C SER A 163 -16.48 -11.03 23.88
N GLU A 164 -17.07 -12.23 23.92
CA GLU A 164 -18.50 -12.43 23.68
C GLU A 164 -19.42 -11.68 24.67
N ASP A 165 -18.91 -11.39 25.84
CA ASP A 165 -19.63 -10.66 26.90
C ASP A 165 -19.26 -9.17 26.95
N ASP A 166 -18.54 -8.66 25.96
CA ASP A 166 -18.08 -7.28 25.81
C ASP A 166 -17.29 -6.73 27.02
N LYS A 167 -16.68 -7.62 27.83
CA LYS A 167 -15.88 -7.20 28.97
C LYS A 167 -14.42 -6.97 28.68
N TYR A 168 -13.88 -7.68 27.68
CA TYR A 168 -12.48 -7.68 27.35
C TYR A 168 -12.25 -7.36 25.87
N VAL A 169 -11.13 -6.72 25.59
CA VAL A 169 -10.64 -6.52 24.25
C VAL A 169 -9.20 -7.01 24.15
N ALA A 170 -8.93 -7.84 23.15
CA ALA A 170 -7.56 -8.11 22.74
C ALA A 170 -7.07 -7.00 21.82
N TYR A 171 -5.83 -6.56 22.01
CA TYR A 171 -5.22 -5.56 21.15
C TYR A 171 -3.78 -5.95 20.82
N GLY A 172 -3.36 -5.62 19.59
CA GLY A 172 -2.01 -5.84 19.13
C GLY A 172 -1.14 -4.61 19.32
N ARG A 173 0.11 -4.85 19.74
CA ARG A 173 1.18 -3.86 19.83
C ARG A 173 2.31 -4.25 18.90
N SER A 174 2.73 -3.35 18.03
CA SER A 174 3.96 -3.50 17.26
C SER A 174 4.87 -2.30 17.43
N ASP A 175 6.18 -2.52 17.38
CA ASP A 175 7.19 -1.48 17.56
C ASP A 175 8.00 -1.29 16.28
N ALA A 176 8.45 -0.04 16.04
CA ALA A 176 9.31 0.35 14.92
C ALA A 176 8.76 -0.01 13.52
N GLY A 177 7.45 -0.23 13.38
CA GLY A 177 6.81 -0.54 12.11
C GLY A 177 6.97 -1.99 11.61
N SER A 178 7.58 -2.89 12.41
CA SER A 178 7.65 -4.31 12.10
C SER A 178 6.27 -4.94 11.98
N ASP A 179 6.15 -6.00 11.18
CA ASP A 179 4.93 -6.83 11.09
C ASP A 179 4.75 -7.73 12.33
N TRP A 180 5.79 -7.93 13.13
CA TRP A 180 5.67 -8.64 14.39
C TRP A 180 4.86 -7.85 15.41
N SER A 181 3.93 -8.53 16.06
CA SER A 181 3.07 -7.96 17.09
C SER A 181 3.05 -8.83 18.36
N GLU A 182 2.78 -8.18 19.49
CA GLU A 182 2.34 -8.83 20.72
C GLU A 182 0.84 -8.61 20.88
N LEU A 183 0.08 -9.65 21.25
CA LEU A 183 -1.31 -9.50 21.68
C LEU A 183 -1.34 -9.35 23.20
N LEU A 184 -2.14 -8.39 23.63
CA LEU A 184 -2.40 -8.07 25.03
C LEU A 184 -3.92 -8.01 25.23
N VAL A 185 -4.38 -8.16 26.47
CA VAL A 185 -5.80 -8.09 26.79
C VAL A 185 -6.08 -6.98 27.81
N LYS A 186 -7.14 -6.22 27.56
CA LYS A 186 -7.58 -5.12 28.44
C LYS A 186 -9.05 -5.31 28.83
N GLU A 187 -9.33 -5.12 30.13
CA GLU A 187 -10.70 -5.03 30.64
C GLU A 187 -11.31 -3.67 30.25
N ILE A 188 -12.49 -3.70 29.63
CA ILE A 188 -13.10 -2.50 29.04
C ILE A 188 -13.56 -1.52 30.12
N GLU A 189 -14.25 -1.98 31.16
CA GLU A 189 -14.79 -1.14 32.20
C GLU A 189 -13.71 -0.42 33.03
N THR A 190 -12.68 -1.16 33.44
CA THR A 190 -11.60 -0.60 34.28
C THR A 190 -10.45 0.00 33.48
N LYS A 191 -10.38 -0.28 32.18
CA LYS A 191 -9.29 0.10 31.27
C LYS A 191 -7.92 -0.44 31.72
N LYS A 192 -7.88 -1.53 32.48
CA LYS A 192 -6.65 -2.15 32.95
C LYS A 192 -6.25 -3.33 32.07
N ASP A 193 -4.95 -3.44 31.82
CA ASP A 193 -4.40 -4.61 31.18
C ASP A 193 -4.45 -5.80 32.13
N LEU A 194 -4.74 -6.98 31.58
CA LEU A 194 -4.53 -8.26 32.21
C LEU A 194 -3.04 -8.68 32.05
N ASP A 195 -2.66 -9.80 32.68
CA ASP A 195 -1.31 -10.33 32.56
C ASP A 195 -1.07 -11.12 31.26
N ASP A 196 -2.12 -11.32 30.48
CA ASP A 196 -2.10 -12.04 29.20
C ASP A 196 -1.22 -11.33 28.18
N ARG A 197 -0.21 -12.06 27.69
CA ARG A 197 0.75 -11.52 26.73
C ARG A 197 1.22 -12.61 25.76
N ILE A 198 0.89 -12.44 24.48
CA ILE A 198 1.16 -13.39 23.41
C ILE A 198 2.12 -12.77 22.41
N ARG A 199 3.23 -13.44 22.14
CA ARG A 199 4.29 -13.00 21.23
C ARG A 199 4.29 -13.81 19.96
N TRP A 200 5.10 -13.35 19.01
CA TRP A 200 5.36 -13.99 17.72
C TRP A 200 4.10 -14.13 16.88
N VAL A 201 3.31 -13.07 16.91
CA VAL A 201 2.09 -12.91 16.12
C VAL A 201 2.40 -12.04 14.91
N LYS A 202 1.99 -12.51 13.73
CA LYS A 202 2.11 -11.77 12.45
C LYS A 202 0.90 -12.11 11.61
N PHE A 203 0.23 -11.06 11.06
CA PHE A 203 -0.97 -11.20 10.23
C PHE A 203 -2.14 -11.94 10.90
N SER A 204 -2.39 -11.68 12.16
CA SER A 204 -3.47 -12.29 12.92
C SER A 204 -4.27 -11.25 13.71
N GLY A 205 -5.60 -11.43 13.70
CA GLY A 205 -6.50 -10.90 14.72
C GLY A 205 -6.79 -11.98 15.77
N THR A 206 -7.87 -11.75 16.55
CA THR A 206 -8.38 -12.73 17.51
C THR A 206 -9.83 -13.06 17.21
N SER A 207 -10.21 -14.34 17.35
CA SER A 207 -11.61 -14.78 17.28
C SER A 207 -12.02 -15.34 18.64
N TRP A 208 -12.83 -14.58 19.35
CA TRP A 208 -13.23 -14.90 20.72
C TRP A 208 -14.24 -16.04 20.78
N TYR A 209 -14.03 -16.93 21.77
CA TYR A 209 -14.90 -18.05 22.07
C TYR A 209 -14.82 -18.40 23.56
N LYS A 210 -15.94 -18.37 24.27
CA LYS A 210 -16.03 -18.66 25.72
C LYS A 210 -15.03 -17.84 26.55
N ASP A 211 -14.10 -18.53 27.23
CA ASP A 211 -13.12 -17.98 28.17
C ASP A 211 -11.79 -17.57 27.54
N GLY A 212 -11.76 -17.47 26.19
CA GLY A 212 -10.52 -17.16 25.48
C GLY A 212 -10.74 -16.79 24.03
N PHE A 213 -9.68 -16.94 23.21
CA PHE A 213 -9.73 -16.61 21.78
C PHE A 213 -8.77 -17.45 20.95
N PHE A 214 -9.11 -17.65 19.69
CA PHE A 214 -8.22 -18.19 18.67
C PHE A 214 -7.34 -17.10 18.09
N TYR A 215 -6.08 -17.43 17.79
CA TYR A 215 -5.13 -16.57 17.09
C TYR A 215 -4.16 -17.41 16.26
N SER A 216 -3.48 -16.78 15.28
CA SER A 216 -2.41 -17.42 14.53
C SER A 216 -1.06 -16.87 14.99
N GLY A 217 -0.12 -17.76 15.24
CA GLY A 217 1.22 -17.41 15.71
C GLY A 217 2.29 -18.27 15.04
N PHE A 218 3.52 -17.79 15.12
CA PHE A 218 4.70 -18.47 14.60
C PHE A 218 5.58 -19.00 15.73
N ASP A 219 6.44 -19.95 15.43
CA ASP A 219 7.52 -20.32 16.35
C ASP A 219 8.46 -19.12 16.56
N LYS A 220 9.07 -19.03 17.74
CA LYS A 220 10.03 -17.97 18.04
C LYS A 220 11.21 -18.01 17.06
N PRO A 221 11.53 -16.91 16.35
CA PRO A 221 12.71 -16.81 15.50
C PRO A 221 14.01 -17.02 16.31
N GLU A 222 15.12 -17.34 15.63
CA GLU A 222 16.44 -17.31 16.25
C GLU A 222 16.81 -15.86 16.60
N GLU A 223 17.58 -15.71 17.70
CA GLU A 223 17.96 -14.38 18.19
C GLU A 223 18.81 -13.63 17.15
N GLY A 224 18.34 -12.43 16.76
CA GLY A 224 18.97 -11.58 15.74
C GLY A 224 18.50 -11.84 14.31
N GLU A 225 17.61 -12.81 14.08
CA GLU A 225 17.05 -13.12 12.76
C GLU A 225 15.57 -12.73 12.62
N GLU A 226 15.02 -12.00 13.59
CA GLU A 226 13.59 -11.69 13.67
C GLU A 226 13.10 -10.90 12.44
N LEU A 227 13.95 -10.09 11.81
CA LEU A 227 13.59 -9.23 10.69
C LEU A 227 13.98 -9.80 9.31
N SER A 228 14.79 -10.87 9.26
CA SER A 228 15.34 -11.40 7.99
C SER A 228 15.03 -12.87 7.74
N ALA A 229 14.91 -13.70 8.80
CA ALA A 229 14.63 -15.11 8.66
C ALA A 229 13.25 -15.38 8.04
N GLN A 230 13.17 -16.44 7.24
CA GLN A 230 11.93 -16.90 6.65
C GLN A 230 10.90 -17.28 7.73
N SER A 231 9.73 -16.61 7.71
CA SER A 231 8.60 -16.91 8.60
C SER A 231 7.96 -18.24 8.19
N LYS A 232 7.95 -19.23 9.08
CA LYS A 232 7.45 -20.58 8.80
C LYS A 232 6.77 -21.22 10.02
N ASN A 233 6.03 -22.31 9.79
CA ASN A 233 5.31 -23.07 10.83
C ASN A 233 4.25 -22.20 11.55
N GLN A 234 3.46 -21.44 10.80
CA GLN A 234 2.31 -20.75 11.38
C GLN A 234 1.30 -21.77 11.88
N LYS A 235 0.78 -21.57 13.08
CA LYS A 235 -0.18 -22.45 13.76
C LYS A 235 -1.38 -21.66 14.24
N VAL A 236 -2.52 -22.31 14.40
CA VAL A 236 -3.67 -21.75 15.11
C VAL A 236 -3.63 -22.25 16.55
N TYR A 237 -3.73 -21.31 17.48
CA TYR A 237 -3.77 -21.52 18.91
C TYR A 237 -5.11 -21.10 19.51
N TYR A 238 -5.45 -21.68 20.66
CA TYR A 238 -6.49 -21.17 21.55
C TYR A 238 -5.84 -20.76 22.86
N HIS A 239 -5.95 -19.46 23.18
CA HIS A 239 -5.48 -18.88 24.42
C HIS A 239 -6.65 -18.72 25.40
N ARG A 240 -6.47 -19.15 26.67
CA ARG A 240 -7.41 -18.91 27.75
C ARG A 240 -6.98 -17.71 28.57
N LEU A 241 -7.92 -16.85 28.90
CA LEU A 241 -7.65 -15.67 29.73
C LEU A 241 -7.05 -16.09 31.08
N GLY A 242 -5.98 -15.40 31.48
CA GLY A 242 -5.27 -15.60 32.74
C GLY A 242 -4.28 -16.76 32.73
N GLU A 243 -4.10 -17.47 31.60
CA GLU A 243 -3.06 -18.47 31.43
C GLU A 243 -1.83 -17.85 30.72
N SER A 244 -0.65 -18.47 30.89
CA SER A 244 0.53 -18.04 30.13
C SER A 244 0.50 -18.64 28.72
N GLN A 245 1.12 -17.96 27.75
CA GLN A 245 1.22 -18.43 26.35
C GLN A 245 1.75 -19.86 26.21
N ASP A 246 2.62 -20.31 27.11
CA ASP A 246 3.17 -21.71 27.10
C ASP A 246 2.09 -22.78 27.37
N GLN A 247 0.90 -22.37 27.83
CA GLN A 247 -0.24 -23.25 28.09
C GLN A 247 -1.26 -23.23 26.93
N ASP A 248 -1.00 -22.45 25.90
CA ASP A 248 -1.91 -22.32 24.75
C ASP A 248 -2.08 -23.65 24.03
N ILE A 249 -3.32 -23.93 23.65
CA ILE A 249 -3.69 -25.18 22.99
C ILE A 249 -3.48 -25.00 21.48
N VAL A 250 -2.63 -25.84 20.88
CA VAL A 250 -2.53 -25.92 19.41
C VAL A 250 -3.82 -26.53 18.87
N VAL A 251 -4.53 -25.74 18.06
CA VAL A 251 -5.81 -26.13 17.43
C VAL A 251 -5.61 -26.67 16.03
N TYR A 252 -4.59 -26.16 15.34
CA TYR A 252 -4.16 -26.63 14.02
C TYR A 252 -2.69 -26.31 13.77
N GLU A 253 -1.97 -27.28 13.21
CA GLU A 253 -0.62 -27.15 12.69
C GLU A 253 -0.44 -28.04 11.44
N ASP A 254 0.43 -27.62 10.52
CA ASP A 254 0.81 -28.38 9.32
C ASP A 254 2.34 -28.48 9.24
N ASN A 255 2.90 -29.56 9.81
CA ASN A 255 4.35 -29.78 9.84
C ASN A 255 4.91 -30.28 8.49
N GLU A 256 4.04 -30.75 7.59
CA GLU A 256 4.45 -31.21 6.26
C GLU A 256 4.63 -30.02 5.29
N HIS A 257 3.91 -28.93 5.51
CA HIS A 257 3.94 -27.73 4.68
C HIS A 257 4.22 -26.48 5.52
N PRO A 258 5.48 -26.26 5.96
CA PRO A 258 5.83 -25.19 6.89
C PRO A 258 5.63 -23.78 6.33
N LEU A 259 5.46 -23.64 5.00
CA LEU A 259 5.25 -22.38 4.31
C LEU A 259 3.76 -22.21 3.93
N ARG A 260 2.85 -22.49 4.84
CA ARG A 260 1.42 -22.20 4.71
C ARG A 260 0.99 -21.16 5.73
N TYR A 261 0.13 -20.28 5.31
CA TYR A 261 -0.60 -19.42 6.22
C TYR A 261 -1.85 -20.14 6.70
N VAL A 262 -2.12 -20.05 7.99
CA VAL A 262 -3.30 -20.63 8.61
C VAL A 262 -3.99 -19.62 9.50
N SER A 263 -5.32 -19.55 9.43
CA SER A 263 -6.12 -18.70 10.30
C SER A 263 -7.42 -19.39 10.67
N ALA A 264 -7.98 -19.06 11.84
CA ALA A 264 -9.27 -19.60 12.23
C ALA A 264 -10.16 -18.51 12.83
N SER A 265 -11.46 -18.56 12.49
CA SER A 265 -12.49 -17.66 13.01
C SER A 265 -13.78 -18.42 13.28
N THR A 266 -14.52 -17.96 14.30
CA THR A 266 -15.86 -18.50 14.56
C THR A 266 -16.90 -17.79 13.71
N THR A 267 -17.99 -18.50 13.36
CA THR A 267 -19.23 -17.86 12.89
C THR A 267 -19.80 -16.94 13.97
N GLU A 268 -20.64 -15.97 13.60
CA GLU A 268 -21.21 -15.01 14.53
C GLU A 268 -21.96 -15.69 15.69
N ASP A 269 -22.72 -16.74 15.40
CA ASP A 269 -23.45 -17.54 16.41
C ASP A 269 -22.57 -18.51 17.21
N LYS A 270 -21.24 -18.50 16.96
CA LYS A 270 -20.23 -19.35 17.63
C LYS A 270 -20.42 -20.87 17.41
N LYS A 271 -21.24 -21.26 16.46
CA LYS A 271 -21.54 -22.68 16.21
C LYS A 271 -20.42 -23.43 15.50
N TYR A 272 -19.69 -22.74 14.64
CA TYR A 272 -18.62 -23.31 13.85
C TYR A 272 -17.32 -22.54 14.03
N LEU A 273 -16.22 -23.28 13.98
CA LEU A 273 -14.86 -22.75 13.80
C LEU A 273 -14.45 -23.03 12.36
N ILE A 274 -14.16 -22.00 11.60
CA ILE A 274 -13.70 -22.03 10.22
C ILE A 274 -12.21 -21.89 10.20
N LEU A 275 -11.51 -22.80 9.52
CA LEU A 275 -10.06 -22.76 9.28
C LEU A 275 -9.84 -22.40 7.79
N SER A 276 -9.01 -21.40 7.55
CA SER A 276 -8.49 -21.06 6.22
C SER A 276 -7.02 -21.43 6.14
N VAL A 277 -6.62 -22.08 5.06
CA VAL A 277 -5.24 -22.48 4.76
C VAL A 277 -4.87 -21.94 3.38
N SER A 278 -3.73 -21.26 3.25
CA SER A 278 -3.24 -20.75 1.96
C SER A 278 -1.75 -20.98 1.77
N GLU A 279 -1.33 -21.19 0.52
CA GLU A 279 0.09 -21.37 0.13
C GLU A 279 0.75 -20.06 -0.30
N GLY A 280 -0.01 -18.95 -0.30
CA GLY A 280 0.49 -17.65 -0.71
C GLY A 280 -0.53 -16.55 -0.47
N THR A 281 -0.44 -15.48 -1.25
CA THR A 281 -1.28 -14.30 -1.14
C THR A 281 -2.61 -14.40 -1.89
N SER A 282 -2.84 -15.45 -2.67
CA SER A 282 -4.10 -15.77 -3.34
C SER A 282 -4.32 -17.28 -3.36
N GLY A 283 -5.58 -17.67 -3.40
CA GLY A 283 -6.02 -19.07 -3.36
C GLY A 283 -5.93 -19.69 -1.95
N ASN A 284 -7.04 -20.31 -1.52
CA ASN A 284 -7.10 -20.92 -0.20
C ASN A 284 -8.07 -22.08 -0.10
N GLU A 285 -7.80 -22.97 0.82
CA GLU A 285 -8.71 -24.02 1.26
C GLU A 285 -9.51 -23.56 2.48
N LEU A 286 -10.74 -24.05 2.60
CA LEU A 286 -11.59 -23.85 3.76
C LEU A 286 -11.96 -25.18 4.41
N TYR A 287 -11.83 -25.19 5.73
CA TYR A 287 -12.25 -26.31 6.57
C TYR A 287 -13.13 -25.78 7.70
N TYR A 288 -13.90 -26.67 8.32
CA TYR A 288 -14.77 -26.33 9.44
C TYR A 288 -14.82 -27.43 10.48
N LYS A 289 -15.14 -27.08 11.71
CA LYS A 289 -15.61 -27.99 12.77
C LYS A 289 -16.62 -27.30 13.67
N LYS A 290 -17.42 -28.11 14.38
CA LYS A 290 -18.35 -27.57 15.39
C LYS A 290 -17.59 -27.17 16.64
N THR A 291 -17.83 -25.97 17.15
CA THR A 291 -17.20 -25.49 18.39
C THR A 291 -17.65 -26.29 19.62
N ALA A 292 -18.81 -26.94 19.57
CA ALA A 292 -19.30 -27.83 20.63
C ALA A 292 -18.45 -29.10 20.78
N ASP A 293 -17.67 -29.49 19.75
CA ASP A 293 -16.81 -30.68 19.74
C ASP A 293 -15.42 -30.30 19.20
N MET A 294 -14.61 -29.70 20.07
CA MET A 294 -13.26 -29.25 19.70
C MET A 294 -12.26 -30.40 19.48
N GLU A 295 -12.57 -31.61 19.94
CA GLU A 295 -11.75 -32.81 19.70
C GLU A 295 -11.91 -33.33 18.25
N GLN A 296 -13.00 -32.98 17.57
CA GLN A 296 -13.25 -33.38 16.20
C GLN A 296 -12.19 -32.74 15.27
N SER A 297 -11.70 -33.55 14.32
CA SER A 297 -10.86 -33.04 13.24
C SER A 297 -11.64 -32.08 12.33
N PHE A 298 -10.94 -31.09 11.78
CA PHE A 298 -11.51 -30.22 10.76
C PHE A 298 -12.00 -31.02 9.55
N GLN A 299 -13.18 -30.69 9.05
CA GLN A 299 -13.78 -31.27 7.85
C GLN A 299 -13.57 -30.33 6.67
N PRO A 300 -13.22 -30.83 5.47
CA PRO A 300 -13.03 -29.98 4.31
C PRO A 300 -14.37 -29.39 3.85
N LEU A 301 -14.36 -28.10 3.51
CA LEU A 301 -15.47 -27.41 2.90
C LEU A 301 -15.16 -27.05 1.45
N ILE A 302 -14.00 -26.43 1.20
CA ILE A 302 -13.44 -26.13 -0.12
C ILE A 302 -11.99 -26.55 -0.12
N THR A 303 -11.53 -27.26 -1.14
CA THR A 303 -10.13 -27.74 -1.27
C THR A 303 -9.50 -27.25 -2.56
N GLY A 304 -8.18 -27.09 -2.55
CA GLY A 304 -7.37 -26.55 -3.64
C GLY A 304 -7.05 -25.06 -3.46
N PHE A 305 -5.92 -24.63 -4.06
CA PHE A 305 -5.36 -23.28 -3.88
C PHE A 305 -5.51 -22.39 -5.11
N ASP A 306 -6.34 -22.80 -6.10
CA ASP A 306 -6.48 -22.05 -7.37
C ASP A 306 -7.45 -20.85 -7.25
N PHE A 307 -8.23 -20.77 -6.17
CA PHE A 307 -9.34 -19.84 -6.01
C PHE A 307 -9.41 -19.25 -4.61
N ASP A 308 -9.91 -18.04 -4.53
CA ASP A 308 -10.17 -17.36 -3.25
C ASP A 308 -11.58 -17.69 -2.76
N SER A 309 -11.68 -18.00 -1.47
CA SER A 309 -12.98 -18.25 -0.82
C SER A 309 -12.93 -17.82 0.65
N TYR A 310 -14.02 -17.25 1.16
CA TYR A 310 -14.19 -17.07 2.60
C TYR A 310 -15.65 -17.27 3.03
N VAL A 311 -15.80 -17.81 4.23
CA VAL A 311 -17.11 -17.92 4.87
C VAL A 311 -17.48 -16.55 5.41
N ILE A 312 -18.57 -15.96 4.87
CA ILE A 312 -19.11 -14.70 5.38
C ILE A 312 -19.73 -14.93 6.76
N ASP A 313 -20.60 -15.95 6.87
CA ASP A 313 -21.23 -16.40 8.10
C ASP A 313 -22.03 -17.70 7.82
N ASN A 314 -22.76 -18.22 8.81
CA ASN A 314 -23.70 -19.32 8.62
C ASN A 314 -25.16 -18.85 8.61
N MET A 315 -25.97 -19.54 7.82
CA MET A 315 -27.43 -19.46 7.81
C MET A 315 -28.02 -20.79 8.29
N GLY A 316 -28.23 -20.91 9.60
CA GLY A 316 -28.58 -22.17 10.23
C GLY A 316 -27.44 -23.18 10.15
N ASP A 317 -27.60 -24.25 9.37
CA ASP A 317 -26.55 -25.26 9.18
C ASP A 317 -25.75 -25.09 7.87
N LYS A 318 -26.12 -24.17 7.00
CA LYS A 318 -25.40 -23.87 5.74
C LYS A 318 -24.46 -22.71 5.93
N PHE A 319 -23.34 -22.71 5.21
CA PHE A 319 -22.42 -21.59 5.16
C PHE A 319 -22.75 -20.65 4.00
N LEU A 320 -22.71 -19.35 4.24
CA LEU A 320 -22.74 -18.31 3.23
C LEU A 320 -21.29 -18.00 2.84
N VAL A 321 -20.94 -18.25 1.59
CA VAL A 321 -19.55 -18.21 1.12
C VAL A 321 -19.40 -17.27 -0.05
N PHE A 322 -18.44 -16.36 0.04
CA PHE A 322 -17.93 -15.55 -1.05
C PHE A 322 -16.82 -16.31 -1.76
N THR A 323 -16.83 -16.36 -3.11
CA THR A 323 -15.83 -17.13 -3.86
C THR A 323 -15.72 -16.69 -5.32
N ASN A 324 -14.54 -16.90 -5.92
CA ASN A 324 -14.32 -16.76 -7.36
C ASN A 324 -14.32 -18.11 -8.13
N ILE A 325 -14.65 -19.21 -7.48
CA ILE A 325 -14.81 -20.52 -8.16
C ILE A 325 -15.90 -20.43 -9.21
N ASP A 326 -15.55 -20.67 -10.50
CA ASP A 326 -16.42 -20.51 -11.68
C ASP A 326 -17.08 -19.11 -11.79
N ALA A 327 -16.44 -18.08 -11.24
CA ALA A 327 -16.94 -16.70 -11.23
C ALA A 327 -15.77 -15.72 -11.09
N GLY A 328 -15.11 -15.39 -12.18
CA GLY A 328 -13.91 -14.54 -12.18
C GLY A 328 -14.11 -13.17 -11.52
N ASN A 329 -15.35 -12.66 -11.52
CA ASN A 329 -15.77 -11.42 -10.85
C ASN A 329 -16.43 -11.68 -9.49
N TYR A 330 -16.26 -12.86 -8.92
CA TYR A 330 -16.81 -13.32 -7.64
C TYR A 330 -18.33 -13.45 -7.60
N ARG A 331 -18.79 -14.29 -6.67
CA ARG A 331 -20.21 -14.56 -6.35
C ARG A 331 -20.38 -14.94 -4.89
N VAL A 332 -21.62 -14.99 -4.42
CA VAL A 332 -21.95 -15.54 -3.10
C VAL A 332 -22.82 -16.77 -3.29
N VAL A 333 -22.46 -17.85 -2.58
CA VAL A 333 -23.18 -19.13 -2.60
C VAL A 333 -23.50 -19.59 -1.19
N THR A 334 -24.47 -20.49 -1.04
CA THR A 334 -24.61 -21.28 0.18
C THR A 334 -24.05 -22.68 -0.03
N ILE A 335 -23.35 -23.20 0.98
CA ILE A 335 -22.79 -24.55 1.01
C ILE A 335 -23.36 -25.30 2.21
N ASP A 336 -24.02 -26.44 1.94
CA ASP A 336 -24.42 -27.38 2.98
C ASP A 336 -23.21 -28.25 3.37
N PRO A 337 -22.71 -28.17 4.63
CA PRO A 337 -21.58 -28.99 5.05
C PRO A 337 -21.85 -30.50 5.02
N ALA A 338 -23.10 -30.92 4.99
CA ALA A 338 -23.45 -32.34 4.82
C ALA A 338 -23.30 -32.80 3.34
N ALA A 339 -23.28 -31.89 2.39
CA ALA A 339 -23.14 -32.13 0.95
C ALA A 339 -22.28 -31.03 0.28
N PRO A 340 -20.98 -30.89 0.66
CA PRO A 340 -20.17 -29.74 0.30
C PRO A 340 -19.73 -29.69 -1.17
N GLN A 341 -20.07 -30.72 -1.98
CA GLN A 341 -19.70 -30.80 -3.38
C GLN A 341 -20.31 -29.62 -4.17
N LYS A 342 -19.54 -29.07 -5.10
CA LYS A 342 -19.88 -27.86 -5.87
C LYS A 342 -21.24 -27.95 -6.57
N GLU A 343 -21.62 -29.14 -7.00
CA GLU A 343 -22.93 -29.40 -7.68
C GLU A 343 -24.14 -29.13 -6.78
N ASN A 344 -23.93 -29.09 -5.46
CA ASN A 344 -24.98 -28.84 -4.47
C ASN A 344 -25.04 -27.40 -3.99
N TRP A 345 -24.14 -26.53 -4.48
CA TRP A 345 -24.10 -25.13 -4.07
C TRP A 345 -25.30 -24.36 -4.63
N GLU A 346 -25.93 -23.55 -3.81
CA GLU A 346 -27.00 -22.66 -4.21
C GLU A 346 -26.46 -21.24 -4.36
N THR A 347 -26.64 -20.61 -5.53
CA THR A 347 -26.21 -19.24 -5.75
C THR A 347 -27.14 -18.25 -5.05
N VAL A 348 -26.58 -17.40 -4.19
CA VAL A 348 -27.28 -16.31 -3.52
C VAL A 348 -27.11 -15.00 -4.30
N ILE A 349 -25.87 -14.62 -4.59
CA ILE A 349 -25.54 -13.46 -5.42
C ILE A 349 -24.78 -13.99 -6.64
N PRO A 350 -25.37 -13.92 -7.84
CA PRO A 350 -24.68 -14.34 -9.06
C PRO A 350 -23.55 -13.39 -9.44
N GLU A 351 -22.57 -13.93 -10.15
CA GLU A 351 -21.55 -13.11 -10.81
C GLU A 351 -22.17 -12.05 -11.72
N LYS A 352 -21.56 -10.88 -11.78
CA LYS A 352 -21.91 -9.76 -12.66
C LYS A 352 -20.69 -9.33 -13.50
N PRO A 353 -20.89 -8.49 -14.54
CA PRO A 353 -19.78 -7.86 -15.25
C PRO A 353 -18.88 -7.01 -14.33
N GLU A 354 -19.48 -6.36 -13.31
CA GLU A 354 -18.78 -5.63 -12.27
C GLU A 354 -18.21 -6.60 -11.24
N VAL A 355 -16.99 -6.32 -10.75
CA VAL A 355 -16.33 -7.17 -9.76
C VAL A 355 -16.99 -7.03 -8.40
N LEU A 356 -17.49 -8.11 -7.83
CA LEU A 356 -17.92 -8.16 -6.44
C LEU A 356 -16.68 -8.13 -5.54
N SER A 357 -16.32 -6.95 -5.04
CA SER A 357 -15.09 -6.75 -4.25
C SER A 357 -15.24 -7.16 -2.78
N SER A 358 -16.45 -7.15 -2.24
CA SER A 358 -16.75 -7.69 -0.91
C SER A 358 -18.24 -7.99 -0.73
N ALA A 359 -18.51 -8.92 0.19
CA ALA A 359 -19.86 -9.22 0.66
C ALA A 359 -19.82 -9.47 2.17
N ASN A 360 -20.62 -8.73 2.95
CA ASN A 360 -20.65 -8.81 4.42
C ASN A 360 -22.10 -8.81 4.92
N THR A 361 -22.32 -9.46 6.06
CA THR A 361 -23.60 -9.41 6.76
C THR A 361 -23.65 -8.25 7.77
N ALA A 362 -24.81 -7.65 7.94
CA ALA A 362 -25.13 -6.75 9.04
C ALA A 362 -26.63 -6.53 9.13
N GLY A 363 -27.19 -6.40 10.36
CA GLY A 363 -28.60 -6.10 10.58
C GLY A 363 -29.58 -7.10 9.96
N GLY A 364 -29.12 -8.33 9.72
CA GLY A 364 -29.93 -9.37 9.05
C GLY A 364 -29.98 -9.27 7.53
N TYR A 365 -29.14 -8.47 6.91
CA TYR A 365 -29.00 -8.29 5.46
C TYR A 365 -27.59 -8.62 4.97
N LEU A 366 -27.45 -8.75 3.64
CA LEU A 366 -26.18 -8.90 2.95
C LEU A 366 -25.85 -7.60 2.20
N PHE A 367 -24.67 -7.05 2.44
CA PHE A 367 -24.16 -5.86 1.76
C PHE A 367 -23.09 -6.28 0.79
N CYS A 368 -23.31 -6.00 -0.50
CA CYS A 368 -22.41 -6.33 -1.59
C CYS A 368 -21.80 -5.04 -2.17
N GLN A 369 -20.47 -4.97 -2.22
CA GLN A 369 -19.74 -3.88 -2.83
C GLN A 369 -19.18 -4.34 -4.17
N TYR A 370 -19.43 -3.56 -5.21
CA TYR A 370 -18.94 -3.84 -6.56
C TYR A 370 -17.96 -2.74 -7.00
N LEU A 371 -17.03 -3.11 -7.87
CA LEU A 371 -16.18 -2.17 -8.58
C LEU A 371 -16.70 -2.04 -10.02
N ASN A 372 -17.01 -0.82 -10.40
CA ASN A 372 -17.36 -0.43 -11.77
C ASN A 372 -16.35 0.59 -12.24
N ASP A 373 -15.49 0.24 -13.23
CA ASP A 373 -14.37 1.08 -13.68
C ASP A 373 -13.57 1.68 -12.50
N ALA A 374 -13.17 0.83 -11.55
CA ALA A 374 -12.37 1.20 -10.37
C ALA A 374 -13.02 2.21 -9.41
N HIS A 375 -14.34 2.27 -9.31
CA HIS A 375 -15.06 2.99 -8.26
C HIS A 375 -16.15 2.13 -7.63
N THR A 376 -16.54 2.42 -6.39
CA THR A 376 -17.43 1.57 -5.60
C THR A 376 -18.91 1.83 -5.92
N GLN A 377 -19.69 0.74 -6.04
CA GLN A 377 -21.14 0.70 -5.95
C GLN A 377 -21.55 -0.24 -4.80
N VAL A 378 -22.60 0.08 -4.07
CA VAL A 378 -23.03 -0.70 -2.89
C VAL A 378 -24.50 -1.08 -2.99
N PHE A 379 -24.79 -2.35 -2.72
CA PHE A 379 -26.15 -2.90 -2.76
C PHE A 379 -26.46 -3.65 -1.48
N GLN A 380 -27.67 -3.45 -0.96
CA GLN A 380 -28.24 -4.20 0.15
C GLN A 380 -29.19 -5.28 -0.38
N TYR A 381 -28.97 -6.52 0.05
CA TYR A 381 -29.79 -7.67 -0.27
C TYR A 381 -30.36 -8.33 0.98
N GLU A 382 -31.48 -9.01 0.86
CA GLU A 382 -31.87 -10.01 1.85
C GLU A 382 -30.85 -11.16 1.84
N LEU A 383 -30.72 -11.92 2.93
CA LEU A 383 -29.80 -13.07 3.01
C LEU A 383 -30.09 -14.14 1.96
N GLY A 384 -31.32 -14.17 1.40
CA GLY A 384 -31.69 -15.03 0.28
C GLY A 384 -31.36 -14.49 -1.11
N GLY A 385 -30.68 -13.35 -1.23
CA GLY A 385 -30.22 -12.76 -2.48
C GLY A 385 -31.21 -11.83 -3.18
N ASN A 386 -32.38 -11.54 -2.59
CA ASN A 386 -33.31 -10.55 -3.16
C ASN A 386 -32.76 -9.13 -2.95
N LEU A 387 -32.67 -8.36 -4.02
CA LEU A 387 -32.24 -6.96 -3.93
C LEU A 387 -33.25 -6.12 -3.14
N VAL A 388 -32.78 -5.46 -2.08
CA VAL A 388 -33.57 -4.50 -1.31
C VAL A 388 -33.40 -3.09 -1.90
N ARG A 389 -32.16 -2.65 -2.09
CA ARG A 389 -31.85 -1.31 -2.64
C ARG A 389 -30.38 -1.17 -3.04
N GLU A 390 -30.13 -0.18 -3.89
CA GLU A 390 -28.80 0.40 -4.08
C GLU A 390 -28.58 1.54 -3.07
N ILE A 391 -27.40 1.60 -2.46
CA ILE A 391 -27.02 2.69 -1.56
C ILE A 391 -26.35 3.79 -2.39
N GLN A 392 -27.03 4.94 -2.49
CA GLN A 392 -26.53 6.07 -3.28
C GLN A 392 -25.33 6.73 -2.60
N LEU A 393 -24.19 6.74 -3.29
CA LEU A 393 -22.95 7.38 -2.84
C LEU A 393 -22.90 8.84 -3.31
N PRO A 394 -22.17 9.74 -2.61
CA PRO A 394 -22.16 11.17 -2.89
C PRO A 394 -21.59 11.55 -4.27
N ALA A 395 -20.62 10.78 -4.77
CA ALA A 395 -19.91 11.01 -6.03
C ALA A 395 -19.19 9.75 -6.50
N LEU A 396 -18.42 9.84 -7.60
CA LEU A 396 -17.45 8.81 -7.97
C LEU A 396 -16.35 8.76 -6.91
N GLY A 397 -16.15 7.57 -6.31
CA GLY A 397 -15.18 7.41 -5.24
C GLY A 397 -15.19 6.01 -4.66
N THR A 398 -14.70 5.91 -3.46
CA THR A 398 -14.58 4.66 -2.70
C THR A 398 -15.44 4.73 -1.45
N ALA A 399 -16.24 3.69 -1.23
CA ALA A 399 -16.99 3.51 0.00
C ALA A 399 -16.53 2.21 0.70
N SER A 400 -16.50 2.19 2.03
CA SER A 400 -16.14 1.01 2.84
C SER A 400 -16.82 1.04 4.21
N GLY A 401 -16.99 -0.13 4.86
CA GLY A 401 -17.55 -0.23 6.21
C GLY A 401 -18.97 -0.78 6.28
N PHE A 402 -19.41 -1.54 5.28
CA PHE A 402 -20.73 -2.17 5.23
C PHE A 402 -20.71 -3.58 5.83
N GLY A 403 -20.31 -3.69 7.08
CA GLY A 403 -20.33 -4.94 7.86
C GLY A 403 -20.69 -4.67 9.30
N GLY A 404 -21.21 -5.68 10.01
CA GLY A 404 -21.62 -5.59 11.39
C GLY A 404 -22.29 -6.87 11.86
N GLU A 405 -22.86 -6.86 13.06
CA GLU A 405 -23.59 -7.98 13.64
C GLU A 405 -25.04 -8.05 13.12
N LYS A 406 -25.65 -9.22 13.23
CA LYS A 406 -27.07 -9.46 12.81
C LYS A 406 -28.07 -8.53 13.50
N GLU A 407 -27.76 -8.11 14.73
CA GLU A 407 -28.63 -7.25 15.54
C GLU A 407 -28.42 -5.76 15.26
N ASP A 408 -27.41 -5.37 14.48
CA ASP A 408 -27.12 -3.98 14.21
C ASP A 408 -28.21 -3.29 13.40
N LYS A 409 -28.71 -2.16 13.93
CA LYS A 409 -29.69 -1.32 13.25
C LYS A 409 -29.06 -0.13 12.54
N ILE A 410 -27.81 0.16 12.86
CA ILE A 410 -27.04 1.28 12.37
C ILE A 410 -25.67 0.78 11.93
N LEU A 411 -25.28 1.16 10.73
CA LEU A 411 -23.92 0.95 10.21
C LEU A 411 -23.23 2.30 10.00
N PHE A 412 -21.92 2.26 9.99
CA PHE A 412 -21.09 3.39 9.60
C PHE A 412 -20.26 3.03 8.40
N TYR A 413 -20.29 3.86 7.36
CA TYR A 413 -19.40 3.72 6.24
C TYR A 413 -18.63 5.00 5.96
N VAL A 414 -17.44 4.86 5.41
CA VAL A 414 -16.62 5.99 4.95
C VAL A 414 -16.77 6.11 3.45
N PHE A 415 -16.98 7.34 2.97
CA PHE A 415 -16.85 7.68 1.57
C PHE A 415 -15.68 8.64 1.37
N THR A 416 -14.89 8.43 0.31
CA THR A 416 -13.75 9.27 -0.06
C THR A 416 -13.55 9.28 -1.58
N SER A 417 -12.86 10.29 -2.10
CA SER A 417 -12.37 10.35 -3.48
C SER A 417 -11.07 11.16 -3.51
N PHE A 418 -10.45 11.35 -4.66
CA PHE A 418 -9.18 12.08 -4.76
C PHE A 418 -9.23 13.49 -4.17
N THR A 419 -10.35 14.18 -4.35
CA THR A 419 -10.58 15.54 -3.84
C THR A 419 -11.71 15.62 -2.80
N TYR A 420 -12.28 14.48 -2.41
CA TYR A 420 -13.33 14.39 -1.40
C TYR A 420 -12.75 13.77 -0.13
N PRO A 421 -12.59 14.55 0.96
CA PRO A 421 -12.04 14.03 2.22
C PRO A 421 -12.87 12.90 2.80
N PRO A 422 -12.27 11.97 3.56
CA PRO A 422 -13.00 10.91 4.22
C PRO A 422 -14.16 11.49 5.05
N THR A 423 -15.36 11.09 4.71
CA THR A 423 -16.59 11.47 5.39
C THR A 423 -17.27 10.22 5.90
N ILE A 424 -17.57 10.18 7.20
CA ILE A 424 -18.24 9.06 7.84
C ILE A 424 -19.74 9.31 7.77
N TYR A 425 -20.47 8.34 7.23
CA TYR A 425 -21.90 8.32 7.12
C TYR A 425 -22.48 7.30 8.09
N LYS A 426 -23.60 7.65 8.69
CA LYS A 426 -24.46 6.75 9.46
C LYS A 426 -25.58 6.25 8.54
N TYR A 427 -25.79 4.95 8.52
CA TYR A 427 -26.77 4.27 7.68
C TYR A 427 -27.74 3.49 8.56
N GLU A 428 -29.03 3.76 8.45
CA GLU A 428 -30.09 3.00 9.12
C GLU A 428 -30.45 1.80 8.24
N VAL A 429 -30.20 0.60 8.73
CA VAL A 429 -30.30 -0.65 7.94
C VAL A 429 -31.70 -0.88 7.38
N ASP A 430 -32.76 -0.74 8.19
CA ASP A 430 -34.13 -1.03 7.78
C ASP A 430 -34.69 0.03 6.83
N SER A 431 -34.50 1.31 7.14
CA SER A 431 -35.05 2.43 6.34
C SER A 431 -34.22 2.77 5.11
N GLY A 432 -32.91 2.49 5.14
CA GLY A 432 -31.96 2.92 4.14
C GLY A 432 -31.59 4.41 4.23
N LYS A 433 -31.98 5.07 5.31
CA LYS A 433 -31.66 6.47 5.52
C LYS A 433 -30.15 6.63 5.77
N THR A 434 -29.54 7.54 5.02
CA THR A 434 -28.13 7.92 5.16
C THR A 434 -28.03 9.35 5.64
N GLU A 435 -27.17 9.61 6.62
CA GLU A 435 -26.84 10.95 7.09
C GLU A 435 -25.35 11.09 7.38
N VAL A 436 -24.80 12.30 7.21
CA VAL A 436 -23.41 12.57 7.57
C VAL A 436 -23.27 12.46 9.08
N PHE A 437 -22.40 11.58 9.54
CA PHE A 437 -22.08 11.42 10.97
C PHE A 437 -20.89 12.29 11.37
N ARG A 438 -19.77 12.20 10.61
CA ARG A 438 -18.59 13.06 10.82
C ARG A 438 -18.00 13.44 9.47
N LYS A 439 -17.73 14.73 9.31
CA LYS A 439 -17.06 15.27 8.11
C LYS A 439 -15.73 15.88 8.55
N THR A 440 -14.68 15.56 7.82
CA THR A 440 -13.37 16.16 8.00
C THR A 440 -13.35 17.55 7.37
N GLU A 441 -12.97 18.57 8.15
CA GLU A 441 -12.75 19.92 7.65
C GLU A 441 -11.27 20.10 7.31
N ILE A 442 -10.98 20.39 6.06
CA ILE A 442 -9.64 20.64 5.56
C ILE A 442 -9.56 22.00 4.85
N LYS A 443 -8.36 22.59 4.88
CA LYS A 443 -8.12 23.92 4.34
C LYS A 443 -7.75 23.86 2.85
N PHE A 444 -8.66 23.35 2.01
CA PHE A 444 -8.53 23.42 0.55
C PHE A 444 -9.93 23.40 -0.08
N THR A 445 -10.02 23.85 -1.33
CA THR A 445 -11.27 23.94 -2.09
C THR A 445 -11.31 22.82 -3.13
N PRO A 446 -12.11 21.74 -2.90
CA PRO A 446 -12.20 20.59 -3.84
C PRO A 446 -12.57 21.02 -5.26
N GLU A 447 -13.40 22.03 -5.40
CA GLU A 447 -13.92 22.58 -6.66
C GLU A 447 -12.83 23.22 -7.54
N ASP A 448 -11.65 23.52 -6.98
CA ASP A 448 -10.51 24.02 -7.73
C ASP A 448 -9.81 22.93 -8.57
N TYR A 449 -10.20 21.68 -8.41
CA TYR A 449 -9.54 20.53 -9.02
C TYR A 449 -10.51 19.71 -9.88
N VAL A 450 -9.95 19.09 -10.92
CA VAL A 450 -10.63 18.11 -11.77
C VAL A 450 -10.16 16.72 -11.45
N THR A 451 -11.08 15.77 -11.33
CA THR A 451 -10.81 14.35 -11.41
C THR A 451 -11.45 13.82 -12.68
N GLU A 452 -10.68 13.23 -13.56
CA GLU A 452 -11.18 12.56 -14.76
C GLU A 452 -10.62 11.14 -14.86
N GLN A 453 -11.39 10.24 -15.41
CA GLN A 453 -10.92 8.90 -15.78
C GLN A 453 -10.71 8.85 -17.29
N VAL A 454 -9.53 8.40 -17.69
CA VAL A 454 -9.17 8.19 -19.08
C VAL A 454 -8.82 6.72 -19.31
N PHE A 455 -8.83 6.33 -20.57
CA PHE A 455 -8.41 5.00 -20.98
C PHE A 455 -7.35 5.10 -22.08
N TYR A 456 -6.32 4.30 -21.97
CA TYR A 456 -5.25 4.23 -22.96
C TYR A 456 -5.05 2.78 -23.42
N SER A 457 -4.36 2.61 -24.53
CA SER A 457 -4.02 1.27 -25.04
C SER A 457 -2.64 0.88 -24.56
N SER A 458 -2.53 -0.28 -23.96
CA SER A 458 -1.25 -0.94 -23.68
C SER A 458 -0.61 -1.44 -24.98
N LYS A 459 0.61 -1.93 -24.89
CA LYS A 459 1.41 -2.43 -26.01
C LYS A 459 0.73 -3.56 -26.80
N ASP A 460 -0.04 -4.40 -26.15
CA ASP A 460 -0.82 -5.50 -26.76
C ASP A 460 -2.22 -5.07 -27.21
N GLY A 461 -2.59 -3.79 -27.04
CA GLY A 461 -3.90 -3.24 -27.36
C GLY A 461 -4.93 -3.32 -26.22
N THR A 462 -4.57 -3.88 -25.08
CA THR A 462 -5.44 -3.90 -23.90
C THR A 462 -5.80 -2.48 -23.48
N ARG A 463 -7.08 -2.22 -23.23
CA ARG A 463 -7.59 -0.92 -22.77
C ARG A 463 -7.40 -0.82 -21.25
N VAL A 464 -6.55 0.09 -20.79
CA VAL A 464 -6.18 0.26 -19.37
C VAL A 464 -6.74 1.59 -18.85
N PRO A 465 -7.42 1.64 -17.69
CA PRO A 465 -7.92 2.88 -17.09
C PRO A 465 -6.81 3.60 -16.31
N MET A 466 -6.96 4.93 -16.24
CA MET A 466 -6.11 5.80 -15.43
C MET A 466 -6.93 6.98 -14.92
N PHE A 467 -6.80 7.28 -13.64
CA PHE A 467 -7.33 8.52 -13.08
C PHE A 467 -6.31 9.64 -13.19
N LEU A 468 -6.79 10.82 -13.59
CA LEU A 468 -6.03 12.05 -13.64
C LEU A 468 -6.64 13.08 -12.69
N VAL A 469 -5.80 13.69 -11.86
CA VAL A 469 -6.22 14.76 -10.96
C VAL A 469 -5.32 15.96 -11.15
N TYR A 470 -5.90 17.15 -11.39
CA TYR A 470 -5.16 18.36 -11.65
C TYR A 470 -6.00 19.60 -11.36
N LYS A 471 -5.35 20.77 -11.29
CA LYS A 471 -6.01 22.05 -11.05
C LYS A 471 -6.85 22.49 -12.25
N ASN A 472 -8.04 23.06 -11.99
CA ASN A 472 -8.90 23.62 -13.03
C ASN A 472 -8.13 24.60 -13.94
N GLY A 473 -8.39 24.51 -15.24
CA GLY A 473 -7.75 25.39 -16.24
C GLY A 473 -6.37 24.91 -16.69
N LEU A 474 -6.00 23.65 -16.41
CA LEU A 474 -4.77 23.05 -16.92
C LEU A 474 -4.67 23.22 -18.44
N THR A 475 -3.51 23.71 -18.91
CA THR A 475 -3.19 23.77 -20.33
C THR A 475 -2.34 22.57 -20.72
N LYS A 476 -2.84 21.72 -21.62
CA LYS A 476 -2.11 20.58 -22.18
C LYS A 476 -1.07 21.08 -23.19
N ASN A 477 0.14 21.38 -22.72
CA ASN A 477 1.24 21.96 -23.51
C ASN A 477 2.58 21.22 -23.38
N GLY A 478 2.56 20.06 -22.71
CA GLY A 478 3.75 19.25 -22.45
C GLY A 478 4.72 19.81 -21.40
N ARG A 479 4.33 20.85 -20.64
CA ARG A 479 5.21 21.52 -19.69
C ARG A 479 4.80 21.34 -18.22
N ASN A 480 3.63 20.76 -17.96
CA ASN A 480 3.18 20.55 -16.59
C ASN A 480 4.02 19.44 -15.95
N PRO A 481 4.46 19.61 -14.70
CA PRO A 481 5.03 18.51 -13.95
C PRO A 481 3.95 17.45 -13.73
N ALA A 482 4.33 16.19 -13.80
CA ALA A 482 3.40 15.09 -13.55
C ALA A 482 4.06 14.02 -12.69
N LEU A 483 3.25 13.39 -11.85
CA LEU A 483 3.62 12.21 -11.09
C LEU A 483 2.68 11.06 -11.47
N LEU A 484 3.24 10.03 -12.10
CA LEU A 484 2.54 8.80 -12.44
C LEU A 484 2.78 7.76 -11.34
N TYR A 485 1.70 7.27 -10.74
CA TYR A 485 1.67 6.28 -9.68
C TYR A 485 1.04 4.99 -10.18
N GLY A 486 1.57 3.84 -9.75
CA GLY A 486 1.02 2.53 -10.05
C GLY A 486 1.41 1.47 -9.01
N TYR A 487 0.73 0.32 -9.06
CA TYR A 487 1.01 -0.84 -8.22
C TYR A 487 1.09 -2.13 -9.06
N GLY A 488 -0.05 -2.65 -9.59
CA GLY A 488 -0.11 -3.73 -10.57
C GLY A 488 0.32 -5.10 -10.04
N GLY A 489 -0.38 -5.64 -9.06
CA GLY A 489 -0.15 -7.00 -8.55
C GLY A 489 -1.05 -7.37 -7.39
N PHE A 490 -1.04 -8.65 -7.03
CA PHE A 490 -1.69 -9.20 -5.83
C PHE A 490 -3.20 -8.96 -5.76
N ASN A 491 -3.88 -8.84 -6.91
CA ASN A 491 -5.30 -8.54 -6.96
C ASN A 491 -5.70 -7.24 -6.24
N ILE A 492 -4.73 -6.30 -6.03
CA ILE A 492 -4.98 -5.05 -5.32
C ILE A 492 -5.47 -3.98 -6.28
N SER A 493 -6.70 -3.53 -6.11
CA SER A 493 -7.31 -2.43 -6.88
C SER A 493 -6.87 -1.07 -6.33
N LEU A 494 -6.38 -0.19 -7.21
CA LEU A 494 -6.10 1.20 -6.87
C LEU A 494 -7.37 2.04 -7.02
N LEU A 495 -8.04 2.32 -5.91
CA LEU A 495 -9.29 3.07 -5.89
C LEU A 495 -9.08 4.55 -5.60
N PRO A 496 -10.02 5.45 -6.02
CA PRO A 496 -10.00 6.85 -5.68
C PRO A 496 -9.98 7.07 -4.17
N SER A 497 -8.93 7.68 -3.64
CA SER A 497 -8.78 7.96 -2.21
C SER A 497 -8.19 9.34 -1.98
N PHE A 498 -8.65 10.00 -0.91
CA PHE A 498 -8.12 11.28 -0.49
C PHE A 498 -6.74 11.13 0.17
N ASN A 499 -5.83 12.02 -0.20
CA ASN A 499 -4.57 12.19 0.50
C ASN A 499 -4.27 13.69 0.59
N ALA A 500 -4.27 14.23 1.82
CA ALA A 500 -4.03 15.66 2.06
C ALA A 500 -2.66 16.12 1.56
N LEU A 501 -1.64 15.26 1.65
CA LEU A 501 -0.28 15.58 1.23
C LEU A 501 -0.13 15.67 -0.29
N ARG A 502 -1.00 14.97 -1.04
CA ARG A 502 -1.10 15.10 -2.52
C ARG A 502 -1.55 16.49 -2.95
N ILE A 503 -2.32 17.18 -2.11
CA ILE A 503 -2.80 18.54 -2.40
C ILE A 503 -1.62 19.48 -2.67
N PHE A 504 -0.49 19.31 -1.96
CA PHE A 504 0.74 20.05 -2.24
C PHE A 504 1.15 19.97 -3.73
N LEU A 505 1.10 18.79 -4.34
CA LEU A 505 1.45 18.60 -5.73
C LEU A 505 0.45 19.34 -6.65
N LEU A 506 -0.84 19.19 -6.38
CA LEU A 506 -1.91 19.83 -7.17
C LEU A 506 -1.86 21.37 -7.08
N GLU A 507 -1.56 21.93 -5.90
CA GLU A 507 -1.36 23.38 -5.69
C GLU A 507 -0.19 23.91 -6.51
N ASN A 508 0.85 23.10 -6.70
CA ASN A 508 2.05 23.43 -7.47
C ASN A 508 1.98 23.02 -8.95
N GLY A 509 0.75 22.80 -9.46
CA GLY A 509 0.47 22.57 -10.88
C GLY A 509 0.82 21.20 -11.42
N PHE A 510 1.02 20.22 -10.56
CA PHE A 510 1.22 18.84 -10.99
C PHE A 510 -0.06 18.22 -11.54
N VAL A 511 0.12 17.33 -12.51
CA VAL A 511 -0.85 16.31 -12.88
C VAL A 511 -0.52 15.07 -12.06
N TRP A 512 -1.44 14.66 -11.18
CA TRP A 512 -1.41 13.34 -10.55
C TRP A 512 -2.08 12.34 -11.46
N ALA A 513 -1.38 11.27 -11.81
CA ALA A 513 -1.89 10.18 -12.62
C ALA A 513 -1.80 8.87 -11.84
N GLN A 514 -2.90 8.12 -11.73
CA GLN A 514 -2.96 6.82 -11.07
C GLN A 514 -3.45 5.79 -12.08
N ALA A 515 -2.55 4.92 -12.52
CA ALA A 515 -2.88 3.88 -13.50
C ALA A 515 -3.37 2.60 -12.81
N ASN A 516 -4.48 2.05 -13.31
CA ASN A 516 -5.11 0.82 -12.85
C ASN A 516 -4.60 -0.34 -13.72
N LEU A 517 -3.44 -0.88 -13.36
CA LEU A 517 -2.68 -1.82 -14.18
C LEU A 517 -3.20 -3.25 -14.02
N ARG A 518 -2.97 -4.09 -15.05
CA ARG A 518 -3.13 -5.54 -14.92
C ARG A 518 -2.32 -6.06 -13.74
N GLY A 519 -2.74 -7.19 -13.16
CA GLY A 519 -2.23 -7.68 -11.88
C GLY A 519 -2.98 -7.13 -10.66
N GLY A 520 -3.69 -5.99 -10.80
CA GLY A 520 -4.69 -5.53 -9.84
C GLY A 520 -6.01 -6.28 -9.96
N GLY A 521 -7.01 -5.89 -9.14
CA GLY A 521 -8.32 -6.52 -9.07
C GLY A 521 -9.47 -5.74 -9.72
N GLU A 522 -9.18 -4.65 -10.42
CA GLU A 522 -10.18 -3.69 -10.90
C GLU A 522 -11.22 -4.31 -11.85
N TYR A 523 -10.84 -5.37 -12.58
CA TYR A 523 -11.68 -6.11 -13.50
C TYR A 523 -11.67 -7.62 -13.21
N GLY A 524 -11.48 -8.02 -11.94
CA GLY A 524 -11.58 -9.39 -11.46
C GLY A 524 -10.36 -10.26 -11.75
N GLU A 525 -10.56 -11.56 -11.64
CA GLU A 525 -9.46 -12.54 -11.67
C GLU A 525 -8.74 -12.61 -13.03
N GLU A 526 -9.45 -12.39 -14.14
CA GLU A 526 -8.78 -12.33 -15.46
C GLU A 526 -7.79 -11.17 -15.56
N TRP A 527 -8.13 -10.02 -14.96
CA TRP A 527 -7.26 -8.84 -14.90
C TRP A 527 -6.04 -9.10 -14.01
N HIS A 528 -6.24 -9.76 -12.87
CA HIS A 528 -5.17 -10.18 -11.97
C HIS A 528 -4.22 -11.14 -12.68
N ARG A 529 -4.73 -12.25 -13.24
CA ARG A 529 -3.93 -13.27 -13.94
C ARG A 529 -3.18 -12.74 -15.17
N ALA A 530 -3.73 -11.72 -15.82
CA ALA A 530 -3.04 -11.06 -16.95
C ALA A 530 -1.80 -10.25 -16.54
N GLY A 531 -1.54 -10.07 -15.24
CA GLY A 531 -0.37 -9.35 -14.71
C GLY A 531 0.46 -10.16 -13.72
N MET A 532 0.30 -11.49 -13.62
CA MET A 532 1.06 -12.34 -12.71
C MET A 532 1.87 -13.40 -13.45
N LEU A 533 2.83 -14.03 -12.76
CA LEU A 533 3.68 -15.12 -13.26
C LEU A 533 4.32 -14.74 -14.60
N LEU A 534 4.17 -15.59 -15.63
CA LEU A 534 4.74 -15.35 -16.96
C LEU A 534 4.15 -14.14 -17.69
N ASN A 535 3.02 -13.60 -17.19
CA ASN A 535 2.37 -12.41 -17.74
C ASN A 535 2.83 -11.11 -17.06
N LYS A 536 3.75 -11.15 -16.07
CA LYS A 536 4.16 -9.98 -15.28
C LYS A 536 4.68 -8.81 -16.12
N GLN A 537 5.27 -9.06 -17.28
CA GLN A 537 5.72 -8.00 -18.21
C GLN A 537 4.56 -7.09 -18.67
N ASN A 538 3.33 -7.59 -18.74
CA ASN A 538 2.17 -6.79 -19.12
C ASN A 538 1.95 -5.60 -18.17
N VAL A 539 2.26 -5.77 -16.88
CA VAL A 539 2.15 -4.70 -15.87
C VAL A 539 3.10 -3.55 -16.18
N PHE A 540 4.33 -3.88 -16.57
CA PHE A 540 5.35 -2.89 -16.93
C PHE A 540 5.02 -2.22 -18.27
N ASP A 541 4.53 -2.99 -19.24
CA ASP A 541 4.07 -2.48 -20.54
C ASP A 541 2.87 -1.54 -20.37
N ASP A 542 1.91 -1.86 -19.48
CA ASP A 542 0.79 -0.98 -19.15
C ASP A 542 1.26 0.35 -18.55
N PHE A 543 2.21 0.31 -17.60
CA PHE A 543 2.73 1.51 -16.94
C PHE A 543 3.56 2.38 -17.87
N ILE A 544 4.36 1.78 -18.74
CA ILE A 544 5.10 2.48 -19.80
C ILE A 544 4.13 3.15 -20.77
N ALA A 545 3.08 2.44 -21.19
CA ALA A 545 2.06 2.99 -22.06
C ALA A 545 1.27 4.15 -21.40
N ALA A 546 1.05 4.11 -20.08
CA ALA A 546 0.48 5.24 -19.33
C ALA A 546 1.37 6.49 -19.43
N ALA A 547 2.67 6.32 -19.26
CA ALA A 547 3.64 7.41 -19.41
C ALA A 547 3.63 7.98 -20.84
N GLU A 548 3.66 7.10 -21.86
CA GLU A 548 3.58 7.51 -23.26
C GLU A 548 2.26 8.24 -23.58
N TYR A 549 1.14 7.78 -23.04
CA TYR A 549 -0.16 8.47 -23.17
C TYR A 549 -0.10 9.90 -22.60
N LEU A 550 0.42 10.07 -21.37
CA LEU A 550 0.53 11.41 -20.74
C LEU A 550 1.38 12.38 -21.56
N ILE A 551 2.45 11.88 -22.18
CA ILE A 551 3.34 12.65 -23.05
C ILE A 551 2.65 12.97 -24.38
N ASN A 552 2.07 11.99 -25.06
CA ASN A 552 1.43 12.13 -26.35
C ASN A 552 0.21 13.06 -26.32
N GLU A 553 -0.57 13.00 -25.22
CA GLU A 553 -1.72 13.88 -24.99
C GLU A 553 -1.33 15.27 -24.44
N ASN A 554 -0.02 15.55 -24.36
CA ASN A 554 0.55 16.82 -23.89
C ASN A 554 0.16 17.21 -22.45
N TYR A 555 -0.19 16.23 -21.59
CA TYR A 555 -0.30 16.49 -20.16
C TYR A 555 1.06 16.87 -19.57
N THR A 556 2.13 16.21 -20.03
CA THR A 556 3.51 16.40 -19.57
C THR A 556 4.51 16.11 -20.70
N SER A 557 5.79 16.00 -20.37
CA SER A 557 6.87 15.48 -21.23
C SER A 557 7.84 14.63 -20.42
N SER A 558 8.73 13.87 -21.08
CA SER A 558 9.74 13.07 -20.39
C SER A 558 10.62 13.90 -19.42
N GLU A 559 10.87 15.18 -19.74
CA GLU A 559 11.61 16.11 -18.88
C GLU A 559 10.81 16.62 -17.66
N LYS A 560 9.51 16.31 -17.58
CA LYS A 560 8.59 16.76 -16.54
C LYS A 560 7.81 15.63 -15.87
N LEU A 561 8.10 14.38 -16.23
CA LEU A 561 7.44 13.19 -15.71
C LEU A 561 8.27 12.53 -14.62
N ALA A 562 7.68 12.38 -13.44
CA ALA A 562 8.14 11.53 -12.35
C ALA A 562 7.28 10.26 -12.25
N ILE A 563 7.87 9.18 -11.77
CA ILE A 563 7.18 7.93 -11.46
C ILE A 563 7.39 7.53 -10.00
N SER A 564 6.35 6.99 -9.37
CA SER A 564 6.40 6.52 -7.98
C SER A 564 5.58 5.25 -7.79
N GLY A 565 6.00 4.43 -6.85
CA GLY A 565 5.31 3.21 -6.42
C GLY A 565 6.04 2.56 -5.26
N ALA A 566 5.29 1.87 -4.40
CA ALA A 566 5.83 1.23 -3.20
C ALA A 566 5.61 -0.29 -3.23
N SER A 567 6.51 -1.05 -2.59
CA SER A 567 6.41 -2.51 -2.50
C SER A 567 6.45 -3.17 -3.89
N ASN A 568 5.43 -3.90 -4.32
CA ASN A 568 5.28 -4.31 -5.72
C ASN A 568 5.28 -3.10 -6.69
N GLY A 569 4.77 -1.94 -6.26
CA GLY A 569 4.89 -0.68 -7.01
C GLY A 569 6.33 -0.18 -7.09
N GLY A 570 7.17 -0.48 -6.10
CA GLY A 570 8.61 -0.22 -6.14
C GLY A 570 9.32 -1.09 -7.18
N LEU A 571 8.96 -2.38 -7.28
CA LEU A 571 9.36 -3.26 -8.39
C LEU A 571 8.93 -2.67 -9.73
N LEU A 572 7.68 -2.21 -9.85
CA LEU A 572 7.14 -1.58 -11.05
C LEU A 572 8.00 -0.39 -11.51
N VAL A 573 8.32 0.53 -10.59
CA VAL A 573 9.16 1.70 -10.88
C VAL A 573 10.56 1.29 -11.29
N GLY A 574 11.17 0.34 -10.55
CA GLY A 574 12.50 -0.20 -10.85
C GLY A 574 12.56 -0.85 -12.24
N ALA A 575 11.56 -1.66 -12.60
CA ALA A 575 11.48 -2.30 -13.91
C ALA A 575 11.22 -1.28 -15.04
N ALA A 576 10.31 -0.33 -14.83
CA ALA A 576 9.99 0.70 -15.83
C ALA A 576 11.21 1.59 -16.13
N MET A 577 11.91 2.08 -15.09
CA MET A 577 13.08 2.95 -15.27
C MET A 577 14.29 2.23 -15.88
N THR A 578 14.42 0.92 -15.69
CA THR A 578 15.50 0.14 -16.30
C THR A 578 15.19 -0.24 -17.75
N GLN A 579 13.91 -0.44 -18.10
CA GLN A 579 13.46 -0.75 -19.46
C GLN A 579 13.37 0.50 -20.36
N ARG A 580 12.87 1.62 -19.82
CA ARG A 580 12.63 2.88 -20.56
C ARG A 580 13.13 4.10 -19.80
N PRO A 581 14.45 4.21 -19.54
CA PRO A 581 15.04 5.35 -18.84
C PRO A 581 14.82 6.70 -19.54
N ASP A 582 14.52 6.69 -20.82
CA ASP A 582 14.27 7.86 -21.69
C ASP A 582 12.93 8.55 -21.41
N LEU A 583 11.96 7.86 -20.79
CA LEU A 583 10.62 8.41 -20.55
C LEU A 583 10.50 9.24 -19.27
N PHE A 584 11.40 9.06 -18.31
CA PHE A 584 11.24 9.57 -16.96
C PHE A 584 12.37 10.50 -16.58
N LYS A 585 12.03 11.63 -15.97
CA LYS A 585 13.02 12.55 -15.39
C LYS A 585 13.40 12.17 -13.96
N VAL A 586 12.42 11.68 -13.19
CA VAL A 586 12.58 11.30 -11.79
C VAL A 586 11.93 9.94 -11.55
N ALA A 587 12.58 9.08 -10.76
CA ALA A 587 12.04 7.81 -10.27
C ALA A 587 12.13 7.73 -8.74
N LEU A 588 11.00 7.36 -8.12
CA LEU A 588 10.83 7.25 -6.67
C LEU A 588 10.35 5.83 -6.31
N PRO A 589 11.22 4.80 -6.41
CA PRO A 589 10.86 3.45 -5.98
C PRO A 589 10.99 3.35 -4.46
N ALA A 590 9.88 2.99 -3.78
CA ALA A 590 9.82 2.83 -2.33
C ALA A 590 9.69 1.36 -1.93
N VAL A 591 10.47 0.90 -0.95
CA VAL A 591 10.42 -0.45 -0.34
C VAL A 591 10.22 -1.56 -1.37
N GLY A 592 10.92 -1.48 -2.51
CA GLY A 592 10.64 -2.29 -3.71
C GLY A 592 11.30 -3.66 -3.69
N VAL A 593 10.61 -4.66 -4.29
CA VAL A 593 11.16 -6.00 -4.53
C VAL A 593 12.13 -5.94 -5.72
N MET A 594 13.38 -5.52 -5.50
CA MET A 594 14.33 -5.22 -6.57
C MET A 594 15.12 -6.44 -7.06
N ASP A 595 15.32 -7.44 -6.22
CA ASP A 595 15.97 -8.71 -6.54
C ASP A 595 14.94 -9.83 -6.67
N MET A 596 14.47 -10.06 -7.89
CA MET A 596 13.44 -11.05 -8.17
C MET A 596 13.94 -12.49 -8.09
N LEU A 597 15.24 -12.71 -8.05
CA LEU A 597 15.78 -14.06 -7.99
C LEU A 597 15.86 -14.61 -6.56
N ARG A 598 15.82 -13.73 -5.56
CA ARG A 598 16.05 -14.12 -4.17
C ARG A 598 14.92 -13.72 -3.19
N TYR A 599 13.92 -12.96 -3.63
CA TYR A 599 12.86 -12.42 -2.77
C TYR A 599 12.18 -13.50 -1.90
N HIS A 600 11.96 -14.70 -2.43
CA HIS A 600 11.29 -15.82 -1.77
C HIS A 600 12.14 -16.47 -0.64
N LYS A 601 13.39 -16.05 -0.50
CA LYS A 601 14.31 -16.56 0.55
C LYS A 601 14.24 -15.74 1.84
N PHE A 602 13.54 -14.62 1.84
CA PHE A 602 13.43 -13.71 2.99
C PHE A 602 12.04 -13.74 3.58
N THR A 603 11.96 -13.62 4.90
CA THR A 603 10.77 -13.37 5.72
C THR A 603 9.48 -14.03 5.18
N VAL A 604 8.55 -13.25 4.65
CA VAL A 604 7.26 -13.69 4.07
C VAL A 604 7.27 -13.73 2.54
N GLY A 605 8.43 -13.48 1.92
CA GLY A 605 8.55 -13.40 0.45
C GLY A 605 8.15 -14.68 -0.29
N TRP A 606 8.27 -15.83 0.35
CA TRP A 606 7.82 -17.11 -0.21
C TRP A 606 6.32 -17.08 -0.59
N GLY A 607 5.49 -16.38 0.18
CA GLY A 607 4.06 -16.26 -0.06
C GLY A 607 3.72 -15.47 -1.34
N TRP A 608 4.67 -14.76 -1.95
CA TRP A 608 4.46 -14.03 -3.21
C TRP A 608 4.73 -14.88 -4.45
N ALA A 609 5.15 -16.14 -4.27
CA ALA A 609 5.45 -17.05 -5.37
C ALA A 609 4.23 -17.34 -6.25
N VAL A 610 3.02 -17.26 -5.71
CA VAL A 610 1.77 -17.40 -6.49
C VAL A 610 1.60 -16.27 -7.51
N ASP A 611 2.14 -15.07 -7.24
CA ASP A 611 2.08 -13.90 -8.12
C ASP A 611 3.30 -13.79 -9.04
N TYR A 612 4.50 -14.15 -8.56
CA TYR A 612 5.75 -13.93 -9.28
C TYR A 612 6.38 -15.19 -9.89
N GLY A 613 6.12 -16.37 -9.32
CA GLY A 613 6.94 -17.57 -9.55
C GLY A 613 8.26 -17.51 -8.78
N THR A 614 9.05 -18.57 -8.76
CA THR A 614 10.34 -18.60 -8.06
C THR A 614 11.49 -18.90 -9.01
N SER A 615 12.70 -18.49 -8.62
CA SER A 615 13.93 -18.81 -9.37
C SER A 615 14.35 -20.28 -9.24
N GLU A 616 13.63 -21.09 -8.48
CA GLU A 616 13.85 -22.54 -8.33
C GLU A 616 13.26 -23.35 -9.52
N ASP A 617 12.38 -22.74 -10.31
CA ASP A 617 11.85 -23.27 -11.58
C ASP A 617 12.50 -22.57 -12.75
N GLU A 618 12.89 -23.31 -13.80
CA GLU A 618 13.68 -22.75 -14.92
C GLU A 618 12.87 -21.72 -15.74
N GLU A 619 11.59 -21.95 -16.00
CA GLU A 619 10.76 -21.05 -16.78
C GLU A 619 10.51 -19.75 -16.01
N ASN A 620 10.16 -19.87 -14.73
CA ASN A 620 10.00 -18.73 -13.85
C ASN A 620 11.31 -17.96 -13.64
N PHE A 621 12.45 -18.64 -13.46
CA PHE A 621 13.75 -17.98 -13.39
C PHE A 621 14.01 -17.10 -14.61
N ARG A 622 13.80 -17.63 -15.82
CA ARG A 622 14.03 -16.87 -17.07
C ARG A 622 13.12 -15.66 -17.16
N ASN A 623 11.87 -15.80 -16.74
CA ASN A 623 10.91 -14.71 -16.68
C ASN A 623 11.33 -13.65 -15.65
N LEU A 624 11.61 -14.04 -14.42
CA LEU A 624 12.05 -13.15 -13.32
C LEU A 624 13.32 -12.39 -13.70
N PHE A 625 14.32 -13.09 -14.27
CA PHE A 625 15.59 -12.51 -14.69
C PHE A 625 15.40 -11.46 -15.79
N SER A 626 14.42 -11.65 -16.67
CA SER A 626 14.16 -10.74 -17.79
C SER A 626 13.73 -9.34 -17.36
N TYR A 627 13.05 -9.20 -16.20
CA TYR A 627 12.55 -7.92 -15.70
C TYR A 627 13.09 -7.51 -14.33
N SER A 628 13.82 -8.37 -13.60
CA SER A 628 14.37 -8.05 -12.29
C SER A 628 15.14 -6.74 -12.31
N PRO A 629 14.72 -5.70 -11.56
CA PRO A 629 15.36 -4.38 -11.66
C PRO A 629 16.86 -4.42 -11.39
N LEU A 630 17.29 -5.11 -10.34
CA LEU A 630 18.70 -5.28 -9.97
C LEU A 630 19.54 -5.83 -11.12
N HIS A 631 19.04 -6.86 -11.81
CA HIS A 631 19.78 -7.59 -12.83
C HIS A 631 19.74 -6.91 -14.20
N ASN A 632 18.83 -5.95 -14.40
CA ASN A 632 18.66 -5.23 -15.67
C ASN A 632 19.25 -3.82 -15.70
N ILE A 633 19.97 -3.40 -14.65
CA ILE A 633 20.76 -2.18 -14.69
C ILE A 633 21.96 -2.40 -15.63
N LYS A 634 22.06 -1.61 -16.70
CA LYS A 634 23.11 -1.67 -17.71
C LYS A 634 24.11 -0.54 -17.52
N GLY A 635 25.40 -0.82 -17.69
CA GLY A 635 26.43 0.20 -17.68
C GLY A 635 26.36 1.12 -18.90
N GLY A 636 26.72 2.38 -18.75
CA GLY A 636 26.76 3.35 -19.83
C GLY A 636 25.40 4.00 -20.15
N ILE A 637 24.35 3.70 -19.40
CA ILE A 637 23.02 4.31 -19.52
C ILE A 637 22.91 5.51 -18.57
N ILE A 638 22.22 6.55 -19.02
CA ILE A 638 21.79 7.68 -18.17
C ILE A 638 20.40 7.34 -17.60
N TYR A 639 20.38 7.02 -16.32
CA TYR A 639 19.12 6.75 -15.61
C TYR A 639 18.47 8.04 -15.12
N PRO A 640 17.15 8.06 -14.86
CA PRO A 640 16.47 9.20 -14.23
C PRO A 640 17.11 9.57 -12.88
N ALA A 641 16.89 10.80 -12.44
CA ALA A 641 17.21 11.14 -11.05
C ALA A 641 16.40 10.21 -10.14
N THR A 642 17.07 9.43 -9.29
CA THR A 642 16.45 8.35 -8.54
C THR A 642 16.65 8.56 -7.05
N LEU A 643 15.55 8.52 -6.29
CA LEU A 643 15.59 8.45 -4.82
C LEU A 643 14.84 7.16 -4.40
N VAL A 644 15.62 6.17 -3.97
CA VAL A 644 15.07 4.95 -3.36
C VAL A 644 14.74 5.25 -1.91
N THR A 645 13.54 4.88 -1.43
CA THR A 645 13.21 4.92 -0.01
C THR A 645 13.04 3.51 0.54
N THR A 646 13.56 3.26 1.75
CA THR A 646 13.44 1.98 2.47
C THR A 646 13.63 2.22 3.97
N ALA A 647 13.45 1.17 4.79
CA ALA A 647 13.60 1.26 6.23
C ALA A 647 14.35 0.05 6.81
N ASP A 648 15.03 0.26 7.95
CA ASP A 648 15.92 -0.70 8.58
C ASP A 648 15.19 -1.85 9.33
N HIS A 649 13.88 -1.70 9.59
CA HIS A 649 13.02 -2.69 10.24
C HIS A 649 11.95 -3.25 9.29
N ASP A 650 12.14 -3.10 7.98
CA ASP A 650 11.22 -3.67 6.98
C ASP A 650 11.41 -5.19 6.91
N ASP A 651 10.57 -5.92 7.67
CA ASP A 651 10.53 -7.38 7.69
C ASP A 651 9.47 -7.97 6.76
N ARG A 652 8.93 -7.13 5.86
CA ARG A 652 8.08 -7.55 4.73
C ARG A 652 8.88 -7.62 3.44
N VAL A 653 9.43 -6.50 2.99
CA VAL A 653 10.39 -6.43 1.86
C VAL A 653 11.72 -5.98 2.42
N VAL A 654 12.58 -6.95 2.75
CA VAL A 654 13.85 -6.68 3.42
C VAL A 654 14.67 -5.58 2.72
N PRO A 655 15.33 -4.67 3.47
CA PRO A 655 16.02 -3.51 2.90
C PRO A 655 17.15 -3.90 1.94
N ALA A 656 17.66 -5.12 2.01
CA ALA A 656 18.65 -5.69 1.10
C ALA A 656 18.30 -5.53 -0.38
N HIS A 657 17.01 -5.61 -0.76
CA HIS A 657 16.54 -5.35 -2.12
C HIS A 657 16.95 -3.95 -2.58
N SER A 658 16.63 -2.95 -1.77
CA SER A 658 16.95 -1.55 -2.04
C SER A 658 18.45 -1.28 -1.98
N PHE A 659 19.15 -1.90 -1.03
CA PHE A 659 20.61 -1.73 -0.86
C PHE A 659 21.39 -2.24 -2.08
N LYS A 660 21.10 -3.47 -2.51
CA LYS A 660 21.77 -4.07 -3.69
C LYS A 660 21.43 -3.31 -4.98
N PHE A 661 20.17 -2.87 -5.11
CA PHE A 661 19.73 -2.10 -6.26
C PHE A 661 20.48 -0.77 -6.38
N ILE A 662 20.53 0.03 -5.30
CA ILE A 662 21.17 1.34 -5.34
C ILE A 662 22.70 1.24 -5.50
N ALA A 663 23.34 0.26 -4.85
CA ALA A 663 24.77 0.01 -5.01
C ALA A 663 25.13 -0.28 -6.48
N THR A 664 24.32 -1.11 -7.14
CA THR A 664 24.47 -1.43 -8.56
C THR A 664 24.18 -0.23 -9.46
N LEU A 665 23.16 0.58 -9.12
CA LEU A 665 22.80 1.77 -9.89
C LEU A 665 23.88 2.84 -9.79
N GLN A 666 24.43 3.10 -8.60
CA GLN A 666 25.53 4.04 -8.38
C GLN A 666 26.79 3.64 -9.16
N GLU A 667 27.08 2.34 -9.24
CA GLU A 667 28.21 1.83 -10.01
C GLU A 667 28.05 2.03 -11.52
N LYS A 668 26.84 1.77 -12.06
CA LYS A 668 26.60 1.63 -13.51
C LYS A 668 26.06 2.88 -14.19
N ASN A 669 25.45 3.83 -13.42
CA ASN A 669 24.89 5.05 -13.99
C ASN A 669 25.99 5.92 -14.65
N ALA A 670 25.79 6.25 -15.92
CA ALA A 670 26.76 7.08 -16.66
C ALA A 670 26.38 8.58 -16.69
N GLY A 671 25.22 8.95 -16.16
CA GLY A 671 24.68 10.30 -16.22
C GLY A 671 25.03 11.16 -14.99
N PRO A 672 24.75 12.46 -15.06
CA PRO A 672 24.93 13.40 -13.95
C PRO A 672 23.75 13.38 -12.96
N ASN A 673 22.67 12.63 -13.26
CA ASN A 673 21.49 12.60 -12.42
C ASN A 673 21.81 11.95 -11.06
N PRO A 674 21.31 12.50 -9.94
CA PRO A 674 21.50 11.91 -8.61
C PRO A 674 20.82 10.54 -8.52
N VAL A 675 21.53 9.56 -7.94
CA VAL A 675 21.00 8.23 -7.62
C VAL A 675 21.24 7.94 -6.15
N LEU A 676 20.25 8.19 -5.34
CA LEU A 676 20.33 8.27 -3.89
C LEU A 676 19.41 7.24 -3.22
N ILE A 677 19.71 6.90 -1.98
CA ILE A 677 18.85 6.09 -1.11
C ILE A 677 18.64 6.78 0.22
N ARG A 678 17.38 6.88 0.64
CA ARG A 678 16.97 7.33 1.96
C ARG A 678 16.54 6.12 2.78
N ILE A 679 17.26 5.85 3.85
CA ILE A 679 17.02 4.70 4.71
C ILE A 679 16.50 5.23 6.03
N GLU A 680 15.21 5.02 6.30
CA GLU A 680 14.59 5.41 7.56
C GLU A 680 14.99 4.42 8.65
N THR A 681 15.33 4.94 9.83
CA THR A 681 15.68 4.12 10.99
C THR A 681 14.46 3.90 11.87
N ARG A 682 14.32 2.71 12.49
CA ARG A 682 13.17 2.35 13.33
C ARG A 682 11.83 2.56 12.60
N SER A 683 11.77 2.10 11.37
CA SER A 683 10.56 2.04 10.53
C SER A 683 10.54 0.72 9.77
N GLY A 684 9.32 0.23 9.47
CA GLY A 684 9.08 -1.02 8.75
C GLY A 684 8.71 -0.77 7.29
N HIS A 685 7.74 -1.54 6.78
CA HIS A 685 7.24 -1.46 5.39
C HIS A 685 6.45 -0.16 5.09
N GLY A 686 6.68 0.87 5.84
CA GLY A 686 6.13 2.22 5.75
C GLY A 686 6.58 3.02 6.94
N SER A 687 6.35 4.33 6.90
CA SER A 687 6.71 5.23 8.00
C SER A 687 6.02 4.82 9.30
N SER A 688 6.77 4.64 10.37
CA SER A 688 6.26 4.14 11.65
C SER A 688 5.43 5.16 12.44
N ASN A 689 5.48 6.44 12.05
CA ASN A 689 4.70 7.51 12.69
C ASN A 689 4.48 8.73 11.77
N THR A 690 3.61 9.66 12.19
CA THR A 690 3.24 10.85 11.42
C THR A 690 4.44 11.77 11.10
N SER A 691 5.33 12.00 12.08
CA SER A 691 6.48 12.88 11.88
C SER A 691 7.42 12.34 10.81
N LYS A 692 7.73 11.04 10.86
CA LYS A 692 8.57 10.36 9.86
C LYS A 692 7.93 10.34 8.47
N MET A 693 6.62 10.13 8.39
CA MET A 693 5.88 10.20 7.13
C MET A 693 5.97 11.59 6.49
N ILE A 694 5.82 12.66 7.27
CA ILE A 694 5.93 14.03 6.76
C ILE A 694 7.38 14.31 6.31
N ASP A 695 8.38 13.85 7.07
CA ASP A 695 9.78 14.04 6.72
C ASP A 695 10.17 13.28 5.45
N GLU A 696 9.71 12.03 5.29
CA GLU A 696 9.94 11.21 4.11
C GLU A 696 9.32 11.84 2.85
N LEU A 697 8.04 12.21 2.92
CA LEU A 697 7.36 12.88 1.79
C LEU A 697 7.93 14.27 1.50
N THR A 698 8.45 14.98 2.52
CA THR A 698 9.19 16.23 2.30
C THR A 698 10.43 15.99 1.44
N ASP A 699 11.19 14.95 1.76
CA ASP A 699 12.40 14.58 1.05
C ASP A 699 12.09 14.15 -0.40
N GLU A 700 11.09 13.29 -0.58
CA GLU A 700 10.65 12.84 -1.91
C GLU A 700 10.15 14.00 -2.78
N TYR A 701 9.29 14.86 -2.24
CA TYR A 701 8.74 15.98 -2.99
C TYR A 701 9.78 17.06 -3.27
N ALA A 702 10.71 17.31 -2.31
CA ALA A 702 11.82 18.22 -2.54
C ALA A 702 12.74 17.71 -3.65
N PHE A 703 13.13 16.43 -3.59
CA PHE A 703 13.94 15.78 -4.60
C PHE A 703 13.25 15.82 -5.99
N MET A 704 11.99 15.45 -6.04
CA MET A 704 11.20 15.43 -7.27
C MET A 704 11.07 16.84 -7.87
N CYS A 705 10.60 17.82 -7.11
CA CYS A 705 10.41 19.19 -7.58
C CYS A 705 11.74 19.80 -8.06
N TYR A 706 12.83 19.58 -7.34
CA TYR A 706 14.15 20.09 -7.71
C TYR A 706 14.63 19.52 -9.05
N ASN A 707 14.56 18.19 -9.22
CA ASN A 707 15.02 17.53 -10.43
C ASN A 707 14.10 17.72 -11.64
N LEU A 708 12.80 17.99 -11.43
CA LEU A 708 11.86 18.42 -12.48
C LEU A 708 11.99 19.92 -12.80
N GLY A 709 12.78 20.69 -12.05
CA GLY A 709 12.90 22.13 -12.22
C GLY A 709 11.61 22.88 -11.88
N VAL A 710 10.85 22.38 -10.91
CA VAL A 710 9.65 23.06 -10.36
C VAL A 710 10.10 24.03 -9.28
N LYS A 711 9.68 25.29 -9.40
CA LYS A 711 9.95 26.33 -8.39
C LYS A 711 8.84 26.30 -7.35
N ILE A 712 9.19 26.19 -6.08
CA ILE A 712 8.27 26.31 -4.94
C ILE A 712 8.41 27.70 -4.35
N GLU A 713 7.34 28.51 -4.45
CA GLU A 713 7.31 29.92 -4.01
C GLU A 713 7.04 30.10 -2.52
#